data_8c54474e9cb5829d182eb2e5e0831ef7
#
_entry.id   8c54474e9cb5829d182eb2e5e0831ef7
#
_cell.length_a   1.000
_cell.length_b   1.000
_cell.length_c   1.000
_cell.angle_alpha   90.00
_cell.angle_beta   90.00
_cell.angle_gamma   90.00
#
_symmetry.space_group_name_H-M   'P 1'
#
loop_
_entity.id
_entity.type
_entity.pdbx_description
1 polymer ?
#
loop_
_entity_poly.entity_id
_entity_poly.type
_entity_poly.pdbx_seq_one_letter_code
_entity_poly.pdbx_strand_id
1 'polypeptide(L)'
;MKLSYNWLKQYIDLDVDPHALSSILTDIGLEVEGMEHFQSVKGGLEGVVIGEVLTCKPHENADKLSVTTVKVGDQVLPIVCGAPNVAAGQKVLVATVGTVLYDGDQEFKIKKAKIRGEVSEGMICAEDELGLGSSHDGIMVLPDDAPVGKPAKEYIPIEEDWVYEIGLTPNRSDAASHIGSARDLVAGLNQLKNTRRYKLNLPSVEDFKVDNHDLDIDVIVEDTKACPRYSGVTITGIEVKESPDWLKNRLNAIGLRPINNVVDITNYVLHETGHPLHAFDAAKIKGNKVIVKKLPDATPFITLDEMERKLHPQDLMICNEEEGMCIAGVFGGADSGVTEKTTAVFLESAYFDPTHIRKTSKRHTLQTDASFRFERGADPNITLYALKRAALLIKEIAGGKISSEIKDVYPNPINDWTIDVNLNRINRLIGKKIEKQTVKNILQDLEIKILEDNEENLKLQVPTFKVDVKREVDIVEEILRIYGYNNVDIPSKVNLSVNIRKKPDPEKVQNLVSDYFVAQGFAEIMNNSLTKSEYIEKNKEFDSDHSVELLNPLSKDLDILRQTLLFGGLEVISYNQNRKVNDLKIFEFGKVYRRHSANNKGTGLENYSEQKRVALFVTGKKEPENWDAQHGKVDFYTLKGVVESVLKRLGIQRETLTLEETGDHNFIYALDYKSGKESFGRIGEIDQKLLKQFDIKQPVFVADFNWEKMLDLIPKHDLTYRPIPKFPAVRRDLALIVDKEIPFEKLMEVAQKAERKLLKEIGIFDIYEGDKIPSGKKSYALKFILQDENKTLTDKVIEKTMKRILQALEKEAGASLR
;
A
#
# COMPACT_ATOMS: atom_id res chain seq x y z
N MET A 1 6.25 3.00 15.23
CA MET A 1 6.88 2.60 16.51
C MET A 1 7.28 3.84 17.30
N LYS A 2 7.12 3.83 18.63
CA LYS A 2 7.55 4.99 19.46
C LYS A 2 8.93 4.73 20.10
N LEU A 3 9.80 5.74 20.06
CA LEU A 3 11.12 5.77 20.69
C LEU A 3 11.20 6.88 21.72
N SER A 4 11.62 6.55 22.93
CA SER A 4 11.86 7.51 24.02
C SER A 4 13.30 8.01 23.97
N TYR A 5 13.51 9.32 23.99
CA TYR A 5 14.82 9.94 24.03
C TYR A 5 15.60 9.58 25.30
N ASN A 6 14.94 9.63 26.47
CA ASN A 6 15.55 9.26 27.74
C ASN A 6 15.90 7.78 27.80
N TRP A 7 15.14 6.92 27.13
CA TRP A 7 15.45 5.50 27.05
C TRP A 7 16.65 5.25 26.14
N LEU A 8 16.75 5.94 24.98
CA LEU A 8 17.92 5.89 24.11
C LEU A 8 19.22 6.30 24.82
N LYS A 9 19.17 7.28 25.75
CA LYS A 9 20.32 7.69 26.54
C LYS A 9 20.91 6.58 27.43
N GLN A 10 20.18 5.53 27.71
CA GLN A 10 20.71 4.39 28.45
C GLN A 10 21.70 3.58 27.63
N TYR A 11 21.60 3.63 26.29
CA TYR A 11 22.43 2.84 25.38
C TYR A 11 23.51 3.66 24.69
N ILE A 12 23.35 4.97 24.59
CA ILE A 12 24.28 5.88 23.93
C ILE A 12 24.49 7.12 24.82
N ASP A 13 25.72 7.57 24.93
CA ASP A 13 26.02 8.89 25.54
C ASP A 13 25.60 10.02 24.59
N LEU A 14 24.28 10.29 24.55
CA LEU A 14 23.68 11.28 23.65
C LEU A 14 23.88 12.68 24.18
N ASP A 15 24.56 13.51 23.37
CA ASP A 15 24.78 14.94 23.60
C ASP A 15 24.08 15.83 22.55
N VAL A 16 23.07 15.28 21.86
CA VAL A 16 22.34 15.94 20.78
C VAL A 16 20.98 16.39 21.28
N ASP A 17 20.59 17.60 20.92
CA ASP A 17 19.26 18.13 21.21
C ASP A 17 18.16 17.25 20.60
N PRO A 18 17.02 17.03 21.31
CA PRO A 18 15.95 16.15 20.83
C PRO A 18 15.40 16.52 19.46
N HIS A 19 15.24 17.80 19.12
CA HIS A 19 14.75 18.22 17.81
C HIS A 19 15.78 17.97 16.69
N ALA A 20 17.06 18.19 16.98
CA ALA A 20 18.14 17.85 16.06
C ALA A 20 18.24 16.33 15.82
N LEU A 21 17.99 15.52 16.87
CA LEU A 21 18.00 14.07 16.78
C LEU A 21 16.90 13.54 15.86
N SER A 22 15.72 14.16 15.83
CA SER A 22 14.63 13.84 14.90
C SER A 22 15.09 13.87 13.43
N SER A 23 15.82 14.91 13.04
CA SER A 23 16.37 15.02 11.68
C SER A 23 17.42 13.94 11.39
N ILE A 24 18.30 13.66 12.36
CA ILE A 24 19.33 12.62 12.21
C ILE A 24 18.71 11.23 12.06
N LEU A 25 17.67 10.91 12.84
CA LEU A 25 16.95 9.66 12.72
C LEU A 25 16.39 9.48 11.30
N THR A 26 15.73 10.50 10.77
CA THR A 26 15.21 10.49 9.39
C THR A 26 16.31 10.32 8.35
N ASP A 27 17.41 11.05 8.49
CA ASP A 27 18.54 10.99 7.55
C ASP A 27 19.19 9.61 7.46
N ILE A 28 19.20 8.84 8.55
CA ILE A 28 19.74 7.47 8.58
C ILE A 28 18.71 6.39 8.21
N GLY A 29 17.49 6.80 7.79
CA GLY A 29 16.44 5.91 7.34
C GLY A 29 15.47 5.42 8.43
N LEU A 30 15.39 6.14 9.55
CA LEU A 30 14.38 5.99 10.59
C LEU A 30 13.46 7.22 10.55
N GLU A 31 12.50 7.23 9.63
CA GLU A 31 11.63 8.38 9.38
C GLU A 31 10.83 8.76 10.63
N VAL A 32 11.01 9.98 11.10
CA VAL A 32 10.24 10.54 12.21
C VAL A 32 8.96 11.16 11.66
N GLU A 33 7.83 10.47 11.88
CA GLU A 33 6.49 10.89 11.45
C GLU A 33 5.86 11.88 12.45
N GLY A 34 6.29 11.83 13.72
CA GLY A 34 5.82 12.70 14.78
C GLY A 34 6.79 12.82 15.95
N MET A 35 6.66 13.87 16.72
CA MET A 35 7.44 14.12 17.94
C MET A 35 6.52 14.67 19.02
N GLU A 36 6.52 14.04 20.18
CA GLU A 36 5.65 14.37 21.31
C GLU A 36 6.48 14.64 22.57
N HIS A 37 6.12 15.65 23.34
CA HIS A 37 6.68 15.89 24.66
C HIS A 37 5.84 15.14 25.71
N PHE A 38 6.42 14.12 26.29
CA PHE A 38 5.81 13.32 27.35
C PHE A 38 6.11 13.91 28.72
N GLN A 39 5.12 13.95 29.58
CA GLN A 39 5.25 14.27 31.01
C GLN A 39 4.57 13.18 31.81
N SER A 40 5.25 12.62 32.82
CA SER A 40 4.69 11.55 33.67
C SER A 40 3.40 11.98 34.38
N VAL A 41 3.27 13.29 34.60
CA VAL A 41 2.03 13.93 35.05
C VAL A 41 1.62 14.98 34.05
N LYS A 42 0.46 14.83 33.41
CA LYS A 42 -0.02 15.72 32.38
C LYS A 42 -0.15 17.16 32.86
N GLY A 43 0.47 18.11 32.17
CA GLY A 43 0.52 19.50 32.56
C GLY A 43 1.59 19.85 33.61
N GLY A 44 2.42 18.87 34.00
CA GLY A 44 3.63 19.12 34.82
C GLY A 44 3.39 19.75 36.20
N LEU A 45 2.18 19.59 36.76
CA LEU A 45 1.75 20.26 38.02
C LEU A 45 1.91 21.80 37.98
N GLU A 46 1.82 22.40 36.77
CA GLU A 46 1.96 23.86 36.66
C GLU A 46 0.81 24.58 37.35
N GLY A 47 1.14 25.54 38.27
CA GLY A 47 0.16 26.25 39.10
C GLY A 47 -0.29 25.50 40.36
N VAL A 48 0.18 24.26 40.57
CA VAL A 48 -0.03 23.53 41.82
C VAL A 48 1.09 23.89 42.79
N VAL A 49 0.74 24.21 44.04
CA VAL A 49 1.70 24.61 45.07
C VAL A 49 1.44 23.88 46.36
N ILE A 50 2.47 23.75 47.22
CA ILE A 50 2.37 23.16 48.52
C ILE A 50 1.73 24.15 49.50
N GLY A 51 0.60 23.79 50.08
CA GLY A 51 -0.12 24.62 51.07
C GLY A 51 -0.17 23.98 52.45
N GLU A 52 -0.44 24.81 53.48
CA GLU A 52 -0.73 24.37 54.83
C GLU A 52 -2.16 24.77 55.22
N VAL A 53 -2.96 23.81 55.64
CA VAL A 53 -4.31 24.07 56.13
C VAL A 53 -4.23 24.71 57.52
N LEU A 54 -4.48 26.01 57.59
CA LEU A 54 -4.43 26.75 58.89
C LEU A 54 -5.70 26.49 59.75
N THR A 55 -6.85 26.52 59.10
CA THR A 55 -8.14 26.28 59.77
C THR A 55 -9.01 25.35 58.92
N CYS A 56 -9.80 24.51 59.56
CA CYS A 56 -10.79 23.65 58.93
C CYS A 56 -12.06 23.65 59.77
N LYS A 57 -13.19 24.07 59.20
CA LYS A 57 -14.48 24.13 59.89
C LYS A 57 -15.58 23.53 58.99
N PRO A 58 -16.56 22.81 59.58
CA PRO A 58 -17.71 22.34 58.79
C PRO A 58 -18.42 23.51 58.10
N HIS A 59 -18.92 23.29 56.90
CA HIS A 59 -19.67 24.28 56.14
C HIS A 59 -21.10 24.46 56.71
N GLU A 60 -21.54 25.70 56.98
CA GLU A 60 -22.83 25.96 57.62
C GLU A 60 -24.05 25.44 56.84
N ASN A 61 -23.98 25.38 55.52
CA ASN A 61 -25.10 25.02 54.64
C ASN A 61 -24.85 23.73 53.80
N ALA A 62 -23.87 22.85 54.24
CA ALA A 62 -23.57 21.63 53.50
C ALA A 62 -22.82 20.60 54.37
N ASP A 63 -23.45 19.48 54.71
CA ASP A 63 -22.94 18.46 55.64
C ASP A 63 -21.65 17.76 55.17
N LYS A 64 -21.32 17.79 53.90
CA LYS A 64 -20.16 17.11 53.30
C LYS A 64 -19.03 18.07 52.92
N LEU A 65 -19.15 19.37 53.23
CA LEU A 65 -18.15 20.36 52.88
C LEU A 65 -17.45 20.94 54.11
N SER A 66 -16.18 21.26 53.93
CA SER A 66 -15.39 21.98 54.94
C SER A 66 -14.93 23.32 54.37
N VAL A 67 -15.03 24.38 55.13
CA VAL A 67 -14.46 25.69 54.86
C VAL A 67 -13.09 25.76 55.47
N THR A 68 -12.05 25.93 54.65
CA THR A 68 -10.65 25.94 55.07
C THR A 68 -10.01 27.29 54.75
N THR A 69 -9.00 27.64 55.52
CA THR A 69 -8.02 28.64 55.11
C THR A 69 -6.68 27.97 54.89
N VAL A 70 -6.10 28.15 53.72
CA VAL A 70 -4.85 27.46 53.36
C VAL A 70 -3.76 28.50 53.06
N LYS A 71 -2.64 28.38 53.77
CA LYS A 71 -1.47 29.22 53.53
C LYS A 71 -0.69 28.65 52.35
N VAL A 72 -0.46 29.53 51.37
CA VAL A 72 0.28 29.24 50.14
C VAL A 72 1.34 30.32 49.98
N GLY A 73 2.58 30.07 50.40
CA GLY A 73 3.61 31.09 50.50
C GLY A 73 3.21 32.23 51.44
N ASP A 74 3.19 33.48 50.95
CA ASP A 74 2.79 34.64 51.71
C ASP A 74 1.28 34.93 51.70
N GLN A 75 0.48 34.14 50.97
CA GLN A 75 -0.96 34.30 50.84
C GLN A 75 -1.74 33.29 51.67
N VAL A 76 -2.91 33.68 52.11
CA VAL A 76 -3.86 32.79 52.77
C VAL A 76 -5.13 32.76 51.89
N LEU A 77 -5.44 31.61 51.33
CA LEU A 77 -6.54 31.40 50.43
C LEU A 77 -7.73 30.73 51.14
N PRO A 78 -8.94 31.26 50.99
CA PRO A 78 -10.16 30.55 51.41
C PRO A 78 -10.44 29.44 50.38
N ILE A 79 -10.57 28.19 50.83
CA ILE A 79 -10.87 27.06 49.94
C ILE A 79 -11.96 26.20 50.57
N VAL A 80 -12.99 25.88 49.81
CA VAL A 80 -14.04 24.93 50.21
C VAL A 80 -13.60 23.55 49.74
N CYS A 81 -13.52 22.58 50.63
CA CYS A 81 -13.05 21.22 50.34
C CYS A 81 -14.15 20.22 50.68
N GLY A 82 -14.37 19.26 49.77
CA GLY A 82 -15.35 18.16 49.91
C GLY A 82 -14.74 16.85 50.48
N ALA A 83 -13.44 16.79 50.65
CA ALA A 83 -12.75 15.58 51.05
C ALA A 83 -12.94 15.32 52.59
N PRO A 84 -13.19 14.05 52.96
CA PRO A 84 -13.48 13.70 54.36
C PRO A 84 -12.26 13.75 55.25
N ASN A 85 -11.06 13.68 54.70
CA ASN A 85 -9.76 13.62 55.45
C ASN A 85 -9.08 14.98 55.63
N VAL A 86 -9.73 16.12 55.23
CA VAL A 86 -9.11 17.44 55.39
C VAL A 86 -9.14 17.88 56.84
N ALA A 87 -8.02 18.32 57.38
CA ALA A 87 -7.86 18.80 58.76
C ALA A 87 -6.83 19.95 58.87
N ALA A 88 -6.99 20.78 59.94
CA ALA A 88 -6.00 21.83 60.20
C ALA A 88 -4.61 21.24 60.56
N GLY A 89 -3.58 21.90 60.14
CA GLY A 89 -2.18 21.49 60.31
C GLY A 89 -1.61 20.65 59.18
N GLN A 90 -2.45 20.12 58.27
CA GLN A 90 -1.98 19.27 57.17
C GLN A 90 -1.25 20.09 56.09
N LYS A 91 -0.18 19.50 55.52
CA LYS A 91 0.44 19.96 54.29
C LYS A 91 -0.25 19.28 53.11
N VAL A 92 -0.64 20.04 52.11
CA VAL A 92 -1.51 19.58 51.01
C VAL A 92 -1.08 20.21 49.68
N LEU A 93 -1.49 19.61 48.59
CA LEU A 93 -1.32 20.15 47.23
C LEU A 93 -2.52 21.02 46.87
N VAL A 94 -2.25 22.25 46.46
CA VAL A 94 -3.27 23.26 46.16
C VAL A 94 -3.13 23.71 44.71
N ALA A 95 -4.14 23.42 43.91
CA ALA A 95 -4.30 24.03 42.60
C ALA A 95 -4.83 25.46 42.76
N THR A 96 -4.02 26.47 42.39
CA THR A 96 -4.38 27.88 42.52
C THR A 96 -5.33 28.33 41.36
N VAL A 97 -5.98 29.48 41.50
CA VAL A 97 -6.84 30.03 40.43
C VAL A 97 -6.04 30.23 39.15
N GLY A 98 -6.50 29.65 38.07
CA GLY A 98 -5.84 29.65 36.77
C GLY A 98 -5.16 28.35 36.39
N THR A 99 -4.88 27.47 37.37
CA THR A 99 -4.32 26.12 37.14
C THR A 99 -5.27 25.32 36.26
N VAL A 100 -4.70 24.55 35.31
CA VAL A 100 -5.41 23.56 34.49
C VAL A 100 -5.07 22.18 35.01
N LEU A 101 -6.05 21.43 35.43
CA LEU A 101 -5.95 20.03 35.79
C LEU A 101 -6.49 19.17 34.65
N TYR A 102 -6.13 17.90 34.60
CA TYR A 102 -6.47 16.98 33.48
C TYR A 102 -7.14 15.72 34.03
N ASP A 103 -8.29 15.38 33.42
CA ASP A 103 -8.93 14.07 33.59
C ASP A 103 -8.91 13.38 32.23
N GLY A 104 -7.94 12.51 32.02
CA GLY A 104 -7.66 11.96 30.70
C GLY A 104 -7.33 13.07 29.69
N ASP A 105 -8.18 13.23 28.67
CA ASP A 105 -8.03 14.30 27.65
C ASP A 105 -8.85 15.56 27.95
N GLN A 106 -9.62 15.56 29.02
CA GLN A 106 -10.42 16.71 29.41
C GLN A 106 -9.61 17.68 30.29
N GLU A 107 -9.74 18.96 29.99
CA GLU A 107 -9.10 20.03 30.75
C GLU A 107 -10.09 20.65 31.71
N PHE A 108 -9.68 20.77 32.97
CA PHE A 108 -10.45 21.46 34.02
C PHE A 108 -9.70 22.64 34.57
N LYS A 109 -10.14 23.85 34.26
CA LYS A 109 -9.48 25.08 34.74
C LYS A 109 -10.04 25.55 36.07
N ILE A 110 -9.19 25.66 37.08
CA ILE A 110 -9.55 26.18 38.41
C ILE A 110 -9.88 27.65 38.29
N LYS A 111 -11.09 27.99 38.77
CA LYS A 111 -11.63 29.36 38.80
C LYS A 111 -12.01 29.77 40.22
N LYS A 112 -11.90 31.07 40.54
CA LYS A 112 -12.54 31.61 41.74
C LYS A 112 -14.01 31.35 41.70
N ALA A 113 -14.59 30.68 42.70
CA ALA A 113 -15.96 30.23 42.75
C ALA A 113 -16.61 30.58 44.09
N LYS A 114 -17.94 30.63 44.09
CA LYS A 114 -18.72 30.73 45.30
C LYS A 114 -19.52 29.45 45.52
N ILE A 115 -19.07 28.63 46.48
CA ILE A 115 -19.63 27.29 46.71
C ILE A 115 -20.58 27.36 47.91
N ARG A 116 -21.89 27.21 47.71
CA ARG A 116 -22.95 27.28 48.74
C ARG A 116 -22.89 28.51 49.61
N GLY A 117 -22.36 29.62 49.10
CA GLY A 117 -22.26 30.89 49.83
C GLY A 117 -20.86 31.27 50.22
N GLU A 118 -19.93 30.34 50.37
CA GLU A 118 -18.55 30.56 50.75
C GLU A 118 -17.63 30.72 49.53
N VAL A 119 -16.64 31.55 49.61
CA VAL A 119 -15.65 31.81 48.53
C VAL A 119 -14.59 30.73 48.55
N SER A 120 -14.29 30.19 47.36
CA SER A 120 -13.16 29.27 47.13
C SER A 120 -12.22 29.85 46.05
N GLU A 121 -10.96 30.07 46.45
CA GLU A 121 -9.90 30.64 45.60
C GLU A 121 -8.81 29.58 45.30
N GLY A 122 -9.22 28.38 44.97
CA GLY A 122 -8.35 27.25 44.68
C GLY A 122 -9.05 25.93 44.97
N MET A 123 -8.30 24.84 44.82
CA MET A 123 -8.75 23.49 45.10
C MET A 123 -7.63 22.72 45.81
N ILE A 124 -7.94 22.06 46.91
CA ILE A 124 -7.05 21.08 47.56
C ILE A 124 -7.29 19.78 46.81
N CYS A 125 -6.23 19.16 46.30
CA CYS A 125 -6.38 18.09 45.31
C CYS A 125 -6.12 16.69 45.92
N ALA A 126 -6.82 15.71 45.39
CA ALA A 126 -6.55 14.29 45.56
C ALA A 126 -5.41 13.81 44.63
N GLU A 127 -4.92 12.62 44.81
CA GLU A 127 -3.88 12.03 43.99
C GLU A 127 -4.32 11.84 42.52
N ASP A 128 -5.55 11.35 42.29
CA ASP A 128 -6.10 11.12 40.96
C ASP A 128 -6.36 12.41 40.21
N GLU A 129 -6.82 13.47 40.90
CA GLU A 129 -7.04 14.80 40.33
C GLU A 129 -5.75 15.47 39.84
N LEU A 130 -4.62 15.06 40.35
CA LEU A 130 -3.28 15.51 39.95
C LEU A 130 -2.59 14.55 39.00
N GLY A 131 -3.16 13.37 38.74
CA GLY A 131 -2.50 12.30 37.98
C GLY A 131 -1.30 11.68 38.69
N LEU A 132 -1.23 11.74 39.99
CA LEU A 132 -0.13 11.21 40.81
C LEU A 132 -0.43 9.80 41.38
N GLY A 133 -1.67 9.36 41.32
CA GLY A 133 -2.13 8.05 41.76
C GLY A 133 -3.55 7.79 41.33
N SER A 134 -4.16 6.71 41.85
CA SER A 134 -5.54 6.32 41.53
C SER A 134 -6.51 6.54 42.69
N SER A 135 -6.04 7.00 43.85
CA SER A 135 -6.87 7.18 45.05
C SER A 135 -7.72 8.44 44.94
N HIS A 136 -9.03 8.28 45.14
CA HIS A 136 -10.04 9.36 45.27
C HIS A 136 -10.67 9.40 46.66
N ASP A 137 -10.08 8.69 47.64
CA ASP A 137 -10.66 8.57 48.99
C ASP A 137 -10.54 9.86 49.81
N GLY A 138 -9.76 10.84 49.35
CA GLY A 138 -9.57 12.14 49.97
C GLY A 138 -8.43 12.92 49.35
N ILE A 139 -8.13 14.07 49.95
CA ILE A 139 -6.99 14.89 49.52
C ILE A 139 -5.65 14.19 49.78
N MET A 140 -4.67 14.49 48.93
CA MET A 140 -3.28 14.04 49.14
C MET A 140 -2.63 14.86 50.27
N VAL A 141 -2.29 14.17 51.36
CA VAL A 141 -1.62 14.78 52.54
C VAL A 141 -0.13 14.52 52.42
N LEU A 142 0.66 15.59 52.47
CA LEU A 142 2.12 15.53 52.39
C LEU A 142 2.75 15.35 53.79
N PRO A 143 4.01 14.88 53.86
CA PRO A 143 4.77 14.87 55.08
C PRO A 143 4.90 16.25 55.73
N ASP A 144 5.04 16.31 57.06
CA ASP A 144 5.08 17.56 57.83
C ASP A 144 6.25 18.49 57.48
N ASP A 145 7.30 17.94 56.88
CA ASP A 145 8.49 18.67 56.41
C ASP A 145 8.33 19.26 55.02
N ALA A 146 7.21 19.03 54.35
CA ALA A 146 6.98 19.59 53.01
C ALA A 146 7.05 21.14 53.02
N PRO A 147 7.78 21.75 52.04
CA PRO A 147 8.06 23.17 52.03
C PRO A 147 6.88 24.00 51.53
N VAL A 148 6.11 24.59 52.42
CA VAL A 148 4.94 25.43 52.11
C VAL A 148 5.29 26.60 51.23
N GLY A 149 4.49 26.81 50.19
CA GLY A 149 4.65 27.89 49.17
C GLY A 149 5.53 27.53 47.98
N LYS A 150 6.21 26.37 48.01
CA LYS A 150 6.95 25.91 46.84
C LYS A 150 6.03 25.33 45.77
N PRO A 151 6.35 25.50 44.45
CA PRO A 151 5.67 24.79 43.37
C PRO A 151 5.76 23.27 43.59
N ALA A 152 4.66 22.55 43.38
CA ALA A 152 4.59 21.09 43.54
C ALA A 152 5.61 20.37 42.67
N LYS A 153 5.85 20.84 41.43
CA LYS A 153 6.84 20.30 40.49
C LYS A 153 8.30 20.32 40.99
N GLU A 154 8.62 21.13 42.00
CA GLU A 154 9.95 21.15 42.61
C GLU A 154 10.09 20.15 43.77
N TYR A 155 8.99 19.65 44.27
CA TYR A 155 8.95 18.69 45.38
C TYR A 155 8.62 17.26 44.88
N ILE A 156 7.72 17.13 43.93
CA ILE A 156 7.33 15.86 43.31
C ILE A 156 8.12 15.70 42.02
N PRO A 157 8.94 14.64 41.91
CA PRO A 157 9.71 14.40 40.72
C PRO A 157 8.77 14.07 39.52
N ILE A 158 8.78 14.91 38.51
CA ILE A 158 8.08 14.71 37.25
C ILE A 158 9.12 14.34 36.22
N GLU A 159 8.90 13.18 35.59
CA GLU A 159 9.72 12.78 34.44
C GLU A 159 9.18 13.44 33.16
N GLU A 160 10.07 14.07 32.42
CA GLU A 160 9.82 14.64 31.11
C GLU A 160 10.65 13.89 30.08
N ASP A 161 10.07 13.64 28.89
CA ASP A 161 10.72 12.92 27.82
C ASP A 161 10.30 13.45 26.45
N TRP A 162 11.11 13.23 25.45
CA TRP A 162 10.75 13.40 24.06
C TRP A 162 10.53 12.04 23.41
N VAL A 163 9.40 11.85 22.78
CA VAL A 163 9.02 10.60 22.14
C VAL A 163 8.89 10.81 20.63
N TYR A 164 9.61 10.01 19.87
CA TYR A 164 9.56 10.03 18.41
C TYR A 164 8.65 8.93 17.91
N GLU A 165 7.75 9.24 17.02
CA GLU A 165 7.00 8.26 16.25
C GLU A 165 7.78 7.92 14.99
N ILE A 166 8.21 6.66 14.86
CA ILE A 166 9.06 6.18 13.78
C ILE A 166 8.24 5.32 12.82
N GLY A 167 8.19 5.73 11.55
CA GLY A 167 7.69 4.94 10.43
C GLY A 167 8.73 3.92 9.98
N LEU A 168 8.55 2.65 10.36
CA LEU A 168 9.45 1.58 9.96
C LEU A 168 8.97 0.89 8.69
N THR A 169 9.82 0.86 7.68
CA THR A 169 9.60 0.00 6.51
C THR A 169 9.72 -1.47 6.89
N PRO A 170 9.04 -2.40 6.16
CA PRO A 170 9.03 -3.82 6.52
C PRO A 170 10.41 -4.49 6.57
N ASN A 171 11.40 -3.98 5.85
CA ASN A 171 12.77 -4.47 5.83
C ASN A 171 13.65 -3.99 7.01
N ARG A 172 13.11 -3.10 7.86
CA ARG A 172 13.84 -2.51 8.99
C ARG A 172 13.42 -3.08 10.35
N SER A 173 13.16 -4.40 10.40
CA SER A 173 12.87 -5.11 11.66
C SER A 173 14.02 -5.03 12.68
N ASP A 174 15.25 -4.88 12.21
CA ASP A 174 16.44 -4.65 13.03
C ASP A 174 16.34 -3.39 13.90
N ALA A 175 15.59 -2.38 13.48
CA ALA A 175 15.38 -1.12 14.19
C ALA A 175 14.07 -1.07 14.98
N ALA A 176 13.30 -2.19 15.07
CA ALA A 176 12.02 -2.24 15.79
C ALA A 176 12.16 -2.27 17.32
N SER A 177 13.19 -1.61 17.87
CA SER A 177 13.50 -1.53 19.32
C SER A 177 14.39 -0.33 19.63
N HIS A 178 14.52 0.00 20.91
CA HIS A 178 15.42 1.06 21.36
C HIS A 178 16.89 0.72 21.09
N ILE A 179 17.32 -0.53 21.37
CA ILE A 179 18.69 -0.99 21.08
C ILE A 179 18.95 -1.00 19.57
N GLY A 180 18.01 -1.49 18.77
CA GLY A 180 18.15 -1.50 17.32
C GLY A 180 18.29 -0.11 16.70
N SER A 181 17.44 0.83 17.14
CA SER A 181 17.54 2.24 16.73
C SER A 181 18.80 2.92 17.27
N ALA A 182 19.21 2.58 18.50
CA ALA A 182 20.45 3.09 19.08
C ALA A 182 21.70 2.66 18.29
N ARG A 183 21.70 1.42 17.78
CA ARG A 183 22.78 0.92 16.89
C ARG A 183 22.92 1.76 15.63
N ASP A 184 21.81 2.08 14.97
CA ASP A 184 21.82 2.93 13.79
C ASP A 184 22.26 4.36 14.10
N LEU A 185 21.80 4.91 15.26
CA LEU A 185 22.21 6.21 15.75
C LEU A 185 23.73 6.30 16.01
N VAL A 186 24.33 5.25 16.58
CA VAL A 186 25.79 5.18 16.77
C VAL A 186 26.50 5.36 15.44
N ALA A 187 26.09 4.58 14.42
CA ALA A 187 26.68 4.66 13.07
C ALA A 187 26.46 6.06 12.45
N GLY A 188 25.24 6.57 12.52
CA GLY A 188 24.89 7.88 11.97
C GLY A 188 25.64 9.05 12.64
N LEU A 189 25.68 9.06 13.96
CA LEU A 189 26.38 10.12 14.74
C LEU A 189 27.91 10.08 14.53
N ASN A 190 28.49 8.90 14.52
CA ASN A 190 29.91 8.75 14.24
C ASN A 190 30.27 9.23 12.83
N GLN A 191 29.45 8.89 11.84
CA GLN A 191 29.64 9.33 10.46
C GLN A 191 29.41 10.85 10.32
N LEU A 192 28.34 11.40 10.88
CA LEU A 192 27.99 12.83 10.79
C LEU A 192 29.05 13.72 11.45
N LYS A 193 29.52 13.34 12.65
CA LYS A 193 30.50 14.11 13.42
C LYS A 193 31.95 13.70 13.11
N ASN A 194 32.16 12.80 12.14
CA ASN A 194 33.47 12.25 11.80
C ASN A 194 34.28 11.79 13.04
N THR A 195 33.68 10.98 13.88
CA THR A 195 34.21 10.54 15.16
C THR A 195 34.00 9.05 15.38
N ARG A 196 34.61 8.50 16.43
CA ARG A 196 34.39 7.12 16.91
C ARG A 196 34.02 7.15 18.40
N ARG A 197 33.47 8.28 18.88
CA ARG A 197 33.12 8.50 20.28
C ARG A 197 31.90 7.70 20.70
N TYR A 198 30.87 7.68 19.86
CA TYR A 198 29.61 7.03 20.19
C TYR A 198 29.75 5.52 20.13
N LYS A 199 29.27 4.86 21.15
CA LYS A 199 29.27 3.40 21.27
C LYS A 199 27.93 2.93 21.79
N LEU A 200 27.54 1.72 21.38
CA LEU A 200 26.37 1.06 21.93
C LEU A 200 26.75 0.36 23.24
N ASN A 201 26.10 0.71 24.33
CA ASN A 201 26.27 0.13 25.64
C ASN A 201 25.05 -0.75 25.96
N LEU A 202 25.24 -2.06 25.95
CA LEU A 202 24.15 -2.98 26.29
C LEU A 202 24.15 -3.27 27.79
N PRO A 203 22.96 -3.35 28.46
CA PRO A 203 22.84 -3.81 29.80
C PRO A 203 23.48 -5.19 30.01
N SER A 204 24.28 -5.35 31.06
CA SER A 204 24.92 -6.65 31.33
C SER A 204 23.90 -7.70 31.77
N VAL A 205 24.11 -8.92 31.33
CA VAL A 205 23.37 -10.11 31.78
C VAL A 205 24.28 -11.17 32.43
N GLU A 206 25.51 -10.76 32.79
CA GLU A 206 26.52 -11.67 33.37
C GLU A 206 26.16 -12.09 34.80
N ASP A 207 25.36 -11.33 35.50
CA ASP A 207 24.86 -11.64 36.84
C ASP A 207 23.78 -12.74 36.88
N PHE A 208 23.36 -13.21 35.70
CA PHE A 208 22.43 -14.34 35.61
C PHE A 208 23.03 -15.61 36.21
N LYS A 209 22.45 -16.10 37.29
CA LYS A 209 22.84 -17.35 37.96
C LYS A 209 21.59 -18.09 38.41
N VAL A 210 21.60 -19.40 38.29
CA VAL A 210 20.58 -20.27 38.88
C VAL A 210 20.73 -20.27 40.38
N ASP A 211 19.66 -19.91 41.10
CA ASP A 211 19.66 -19.81 42.54
C ASP A 211 19.31 -21.16 43.22
N ASN A 212 18.44 -21.94 42.57
CA ASN A 212 18.02 -23.28 43.04
C ASN A 212 17.45 -24.09 41.82
N HIS A 213 17.02 -25.33 42.10
CA HIS A 213 16.36 -26.20 41.12
C HIS A 213 14.99 -26.68 41.62
N ASP A 214 14.21 -25.77 42.24
CA ASP A 214 12.96 -26.11 42.89
C ASP A 214 11.83 -26.37 41.92
N LEU A 215 11.91 -25.84 40.68
CA LEU A 215 10.90 -26.02 39.67
C LEU A 215 11.56 -26.21 38.28
N ASP A 216 11.51 -27.41 37.77
CA ASP A 216 11.98 -27.74 36.43
C ASP A 216 10.79 -27.98 35.49
N ILE A 217 10.75 -27.28 34.38
CA ILE A 217 9.72 -27.42 33.34
C ILE A 217 10.42 -27.80 32.03
N ASP A 218 10.02 -28.94 31.46
CA ASP A 218 10.57 -29.44 30.21
C ASP A 218 10.00 -28.72 29.02
N VAL A 219 10.78 -28.62 27.95
CA VAL A 219 10.40 -27.99 26.69
C VAL A 219 10.52 -28.96 25.53
N ILE A 220 9.42 -29.15 24.81
CA ILE A 220 9.36 -30.03 23.62
C ILE A 220 8.88 -29.19 22.43
N VAL A 221 9.65 -29.19 21.36
CA VAL A 221 9.28 -28.52 20.09
C VAL A 221 9.03 -29.59 19.05
N GLU A 222 7.74 -29.83 18.70
CA GLU A 222 7.37 -30.83 17.69
C GLU A 222 7.58 -30.33 16.27
N ASP A 223 7.33 -29.03 16.01
CA ASP A 223 7.53 -28.41 14.68
C ASP A 223 8.71 -27.41 14.71
N THR A 224 9.91 -27.93 14.50
CA THR A 224 11.15 -27.13 14.49
C THR A 224 11.30 -26.22 13.26
N LYS A 225 10.40 -26.32 12.25
CA LYS A 225 10.36 -25.39 11.12
C LYS A 225 9.53 -24.15 11.49
N ALA A 226 8.40 -24.35 12.16
CA ALA A 226 7.56 -23.25 12.62
C ALA A 226 8.15 -22.54 13.85
N CYS A 227 8.85 -23.30 14.72
CA CYS A 227 9.58 -22.78 15.88
C CYS A 227 11.04 -23.27 15.85
N PRO A 228 11.96 -22.57 15.13
CA PRO A 228 13.36 -22.98 15.05
C PRO A 228 14.11 -22.93 16.36
N ARG A 229 13.74 -22.03 17.29
CA ARG A 229 14.34 -21.92 18.63
C ARG A 229 13.29 -21.61 19.68
N TYR A 230 13.39 -22.31 20.79
CA TYR A 230 12.53 -22.05 21.97
C TYR A 230 13.39 -22.14 23.24
N SER A 231 13.43 -21.04 24.01
CA SER A 231 14.18 -20.96 25.25
C SER A 231 13.24 -20.58 26.39
N GLY A 232 13.48 -21.12 27.58
CA GLY A 232 12.70 -20.81 28.74
C GLY A 232 13.44 -21.04 30.06
N VAL A 233 12.97 -20.39 31.12
CA VAL A 233 13.51 -20.50 32.48
C VAL A 233 12.40 -20.32 33.50
N THR A 234 12.48 -20.98 34.64
CA THR A 234 11.53 -20.82 35.76
C THR A 234 12.05 -19.87 36.81
N ILE A 235 11.14 -19.07 37.37
CA ILE A 235 11.42 -18.17 38.48
C ILE A 235 10.33 -18.40 39.53
N THR A 236 10.73 -18.73 40.77
CA THR A 236 9.82 -19.02 41.90
C THR A 236 9.91 -17.97 43.00
N GLY A 237 8.86 -17.85 43.81
CA GLY A 237 8.83 -16.92 44.95
C GLY A 237 8.71 -15.46 44.54
N ILE A 238 8.11 -15.19 43.40
CA ILE A 238 7.81 -13.81 42.95
C ILE A 238 6.56 -13.27 43.64
N GLU A 239 6.50 -11.96 43.78
CA GLU A 239 5.32 -11.18 44.17
C GLU A 239 4.84 -10.32 42.99
N VAL A 240 3.67 -10.65 42.48
CA VAL A 240 3.05 -9.84 41.39
C VAL A 240 2.37 -8.63 42.05
N LYS A 241 2.81 -7.44 41.62
CA LYS A 241 2.34 -6.16 42.16
C LYS A 241 2.49 -5.06 41.08
N GLU A 242 2.10 -3.86 41.43
CA GLU A 242 2.31 -2.68 40.60
C GLU A 242 3.80 -2.47 40.31
N SER A 243 4.10 -2.08 39.08
CA SER A 243 5.45 -1.77 38.63
C SER A 243 6.01 -0.50 39.29
N PRO A 244 7.34 -0.40 39.53
CA PRO A 244 7.95 0.84 40.01
C PRO A 244 7.78 1.97 38.96
N ASP A 245 7.77 3.22 39.44
CA ASP A 245 7.45 4.39 38.61
C ASP A 245 8.32 4.53 37.37
N TRP A 246 9.63 4.26 37.52
CA TRP A 246 10.52 4.33 36.37
C TRP A 246 10.10 3.41 35.22
N LEU A 247 9.59 2.22 35.52
CA LEU A 247 9.14 1.23 34.52
C LEU A 247 7.78 1.67 33.92
N LYS A 248 6.86 2.11 34.80
CA LYS A 248 5.56 2.67 34.36
C LYS A 248 5.77 3.87 33.41
N ASN A 249 6.64 4.81 33.79
CA ASN A 249 6.91 6.01 32.99
C ASN A 249 7.53 5.68 31.63
N ARG A 250 8.44 4.70 31.56
CA ARG A 250 9.02 4.24 30.28
C ARG A 250 7.95 3.65 29.35
N LEU A 251 7.07 2.81 29.89
CA LEU A 251 5.98 2.20 29.09
C LEU A 251 4.94 3.25 28.69
N ASN A 252 4.52 4.10 29.61
CA ASN A 252 3.58 5.18 29.34
C ASN A 252 4.11 6.13 28.27
N ALA A 253 5.39 6.49 28.28
CA ALA A 253 6.01 7.35 27.30
C ALA A 253 5.84 6.81 25.87
N ILE A 254 5.95 5.50 25.69
CA ILE A 254 5.75 4.87 24.37
C ILE A 254 4.29 4.46 24.10
N GLY A 255 3.36 4.85 24.99
CA GLY A 255 1.92 4.64 24.84
C GLY A 255 1.42 3.27 25.28
N LEU A 256 2.18 2.54 26.09
CA LEU A 256 1.77 1.26 26.68
C LEU A 256 1.24 1.50 28.10
N ARG A 257 0.06 0.95 28.38
CA ARG A 257 -0.51 0.99 29.72
C ARG A 257 0.14 -0.10 30.60
N PRO A 258 0.75 0.27 31.75
CA PRO A 258 1.26 -0.69 32.72
C PRO A 258 0.16 -1.61 33.28
N ILE A 259 0.50 -2.87 33.51
CA ILE A 259 -0.42 -3.90 34.04
C ILE A 259 0.05 -4.41 35.40
N ASN A 260 1.22 -5.04 35.44
CA ASN A 260 1.89 -5.49 36.66
C ASN A 260 3.38 -5.68 36.39
N ASN A 261 4.18 -5.78 37.44
CA ASN A 261 5.63 -5.83 37.36
C ASN A 261 6.19 -6.93 36.45
N VAL A 262 5.54 -8.09 36.31
CA VAL A 262 6.02 -9.21 35.47
C VAL A 262 5.70 -8.96 33.99
N VAL A 263 4.46 -8.61 33.68
CA VAL A 263 4.02 -8.32 32.32
C VAL A 263 4.73 -7.08 31.76
N ASP A 264 4.87 -6.06 32.60
CA ASP A 264 5.54 -4.81 32.24
C ASP A 264 7.02 -5.01 31.91
N ILE A 265 7.70 -5.92 32.65
CA ILE A 265 9.08 -6.31 32.33
C ILE A 265 9.16 -7.01 30.97
N THR A 266 8.22 -7.91 30.65
CA THR A 266 8.24 -8.56 29.32
C THR A 266 8.01 -7.55 28.21
N ASN A 267 7.11 -6.59 28.39
CA ASN A 267 6.88 -5.48 27.45
C ASN A 267 8.10 -4.55 27.36
N TYR A 268 8.72 -4.22 28.51
CA TYR A 268 9.93 -3.40 28.52
C TYR A 268 11.05 -4.05 27.71
N VAL A 269 11.36 -5.34 27.96
CA VAL A 269 12.44 -6.04 27.24
C VAL A 269 12.10 -6.23 25.76
N LEU A 270 10.82 -6.42 25.42
CA LEU A 270 10.37 -6.44 24.02
C LEU A 270 10.73 -5.12 23.31
N HIS A 271 10.39 -3.96 23.90
CA HIS A 271 10.69 -2.64 23.31
C HIS A 271 12.16 -2.23 23.45
N GLU A 272 12.87 -2.80 24.45
CA GLU A 272 14.32 -2.66 24.60
C GLU A 272 15.08 -3.35 23.49
N THR A 273 14.79 -4.63 23.24
CA THR A 273 15.59 -5.53 22.39
C THR A 273 14.99 -5.82 21.03
N GLY A 274 13.70 -5.61 20.86
CA GLY A 274 12.93 -6.03 19.67
C GLY A 274 12.54 -7.51 19.68
N HIS A 275 12.74 -8.20 20.83
CA HIS A 275 12.43 -9.61 20.96
C HIS A 275 11.26 -9.84 21.92
N PRO A 276 10.12 -10.34 21.43
CA PRO A 276 8.97 -10.62 22.31
C PRO A 276 9.26 -11.75 23.30
N LEU A 277 8.77 -11.57 24.52
CA LEU A 277 8.79 -12.56 25.59
C LEU A 277 7.37 -12.82 26.09
N HIS A 278 7.17 -13.98 26.69
CA HIS A 278 5.92 -14.29 27.37
C HIS A 278 6.19 -14.92 28.75
N ALA A 279 5.36 -14.58 29.73
CA ALA A 279 5.42 -15.16 31.07
C ALA A 279 4.15 -15.95 31.33
N PHE A 280 4.29 -17.24 31.54
CA PHE A 280 3.20 -18.13 31.95
C PHE A 280 3.19 -18.30 33.47
N ASP A 281 2.00 -18.33 34.06
CA ASP A 281 1.85 -18.83 35.42
C ASP A 281 2.26 -20.29 35.50
N ALA A 282 3.34 -20.60 36.22
CA ALA A 282 3.88 -21.95 36.25
C ALA A 282 2.89 -22.96 36.82
N ALA A 283 1.98 -22.54 37.73
CA ALA A 283 0.93 -23.41 38.26
C ALA A 283 -0.11 -23.87 37.20
N LYS A 284 -0.18 -23.18 36.06
CA LYS A 284 -1.05 -23.51 34.94
C LYS A 284 -0.40 -24.45 33.91
N ILE A 285 0.90 -24.69 34.03
CA ILE A 285 1.65 -25.61 33.16
C ILE A 285 1.49 -27.02 33.66
N LYS A 286 0.40 -27.68 33.27
CA LYS A 286 0.09 -29.06 33.67
C LYS A 286 1.14 -30.03 33.13
N GLY A 287 1.56 -30.97 33.99
CA GLY A 287 2.60 -31.94 33.68
C GLY A 287 4.02 -31.39 33.69
N ASN A 288 4.23 -30.13 34.11
CA ASN A 288 5.53 -29.44 34.10
C ASN A 288 6.20 -29.53 32.69
N LYS A 289 5.41 -29.39 31.63
CA LYS A 289 5.89 -29.44 30.26
C LYS A 289 5.28 -28.34 29.39
N VAL A 290 6.11 -27.71 28.59
CA VAL A 290 5.73 -26.82 27.52
C VAL A 290 5.94 -27.55 26.20
N ILE A 291 4.88 -27.71 25.41
CA ILE A 291 4.90 -28.43 24.12
C ILE A 291 4.49 -27.46 23.01
N VAL A 292 5.42 -27.18 22.12
CA VAL A 292 5.15 -26.33 20.93
C VAL A 292 4.72 -27.20 19.77
N LYS A 293 3.42 -27.16 19.46
CA LYS A 293 2.80 -28.06 18.47
C LYS A 293 1.63 -27.40 17.76
N LYS A 294 1.10 -28.07 16.73
CA LYS A 294 -0.15 -27.73 16.05
C LYS A 294 -1.31 -28.54 16.64
N LEU A 295 -2.49 -27.92 16.67
CA LEU A 295 -3.71 -28.59 17.14
C LEU A 295 -4.64 -28.92 15.98
N PRO A 296 -5.62 -29.84 16.16
CA PRO A 296 -6.62 -30.17 15.15
C PRO A 296 -7.42 -28.95 14.65
N ASP A 297 -7.96 -29.06 13.44
CA ASP A 297 -8.81 -28.01 12.85
C ASP A 297 -10.02 -27.70 13.73
N ALA A 298 -10.38 -26.40 13.76
CA ALA A 298 -11.51 -25.87 14.52
C ALA A 298 -11.45 -26.12 16.04
N THR A 299 -10.28 -26.46 16.61
CA THR A 299 -10.10 -26.53 18.08
C THR A 299 -10.46 -25.18 18.69
N PRO A 300 -11.41 -25.12 19.67
CA PRO A 300 -11.75 -23.85 20.31
C PRO A 300 -10.61 -23.40 21.22
N PHE A 301 -10.34 -22.10 21.22
CA PHE A 301 -9.33 -21.47 22.04
C PHE A 301 -9.77 -20.06 22.47
N ILE A 302 -9.73 -19.76 23.77
CA ILE A 302 -10.09 -18.45 24.30
C ILE A 302 -8.81 -17.63 24.49
N THR A 303 -8.75 -16.48 23.84
CA THR A 303 -7.59 -15.55 23.90
C THR A 303 -7.74 -14.53 25.05
N LEU A 304 -6.68 -13.80 25.38
CA LEU A 304 -6.63 -12.79 26.45
C LEU A 304 -7.69 -11.68 26.32
N ASP A 305 -8.25 -11.46 25.14
CA ASP A 305 -9.37 -10.55 24.87
C ASP A 305 -10.74 -11.21 25.12
N GLU A 306 -10.77 -12.37 25.78
CA GLU A 306 -11.96 -13.16 26.08
C GLU A 306 -12.76 -13.63 24.85
N MET A 307 -12.16 -13.56 23.66
CA MET A 307 -12.78 -14.03 22.42
C MET A 307 -12.50 -15.51 22.16
N GLU A 308 -13.56 -16.28 21.88
CA GLU A 308 -13.41 -17.65 21.42
C GLU A 308 -13.01 -17.67 19.94
N ARG A 309 -11.93 -18.34 19.63
CA ARG A 309 -11.38 -18.51 18.29
C ARG A 309 -11.34 -19.97 17.90
N LYS A 310 -11.53 -20.26 16.62
CA LYS A 310 -11.35 -21.61 16.06
C LYS A 310 -9.98 -21.66 15.40
N LEU A 311 -9.13 -22.54 15.92
CA LEU A 311 -7.78 -22.73 15.41
C LEU A 311 -7.78 -23.40 14.04
N HIS A 312 -6.78 -23.09 13.25
CA HIS A 312 -6.52 -23.73 11.97
C HIS A 312 -5.36 -24.73 12.14
N PRO A 313 -5.30 -25.86 11.40
CA PRO A 313 -4.26 -26.88 11.54
C PRO A 313 -2.82 -26.40 11.31
N GLN A 314 -2.64 -25.21 10.77
CA GLN A 314 -1.33 -24.58 10.60
C GLN A 314 -0.99 -23.56 11.68
N ASP A 315 -1.90 -23.28 12.61
CA ASP A 315 -1.59 -22.40 13.73
C ASP A 315 -0.69 -23.11 14.71
N LEU A 316 0.42 -22.47 15.04
CA LEU A 316 1.36 -23.00 16.03
C LEU A 316 0.88 -22.59 17.42
N MET A 317 0.85 -23.54 18.32
CA MET A 317 0.39 -23.35 19.68
C MET A 317 1.48 -23.71 20.67
N ILE A 318 1.51 -22.99 21.77
CA ILE A 318 2.25 -23.36 22.97
C ILE A 318 1.23 -24.04 23.89
N CYS A 319 1.47 -25.29 24.26
CA CYS A 319 0.57 -26.13 25.01
C CYS A 319 1.24 -26.63 26.30
N ASN A 320 0.45 -27.00 27.29
CA ASN A 320 0.86 -27.91 28.34
C ASN A 320 0.52 -29.37 27.94
N GLU A 321 0.55 -30.34 28.84
CA GLU A 321 0.20 -31.73 28.50
C GLU A 321 -1.27 -31.90 28.10
N GLU A 322 -2.18 -31.05 28.54
CA GLU A 322 -3.62 -31.22 28.37
C GLU A 322 -4.22 -30.26 27.32
N GLU A 323 -3.78 -29.01 27.28
CA GLU A 323 -4.45 -27.95 26.51
C GLU A 323 -3.48 -26.92 25.92
N GLY A 324 -4.02 -26.08 24.98
CA GLY A 324 -3.29 -24.93 24.44
C GLY A 324 -3.25 -23.77 25.43
N MET A 325 -2.11 -23.13 25.56
CA MET A 325 -1.90 -21.99 26.45
C MET A 325 -1.74 -20.66 25.72
N CYS A 326 -1.19 -20.67 24.48
CA CYS A 326 -0.91 -19.47 23.72
C CYS A 326 -0.88 -19.77 22.23
N ILE A 327 -1.37 -18.85 21.39
CA ILE A 327 -1.09 -18.83 19.95
C ILE A 327 0.32 -18.30 19.79
N ALA A 328 1.26 -19.19 19.47
CA ALA A 328 2.69 -18.93 19.46
C ALA A 328 3.07 -17.66 18.72
N GLY A 329 3.72 -16.72 19.40
CA GLY A 329 4.19 -15.45 18.85
C GLY A 329 3.10 -14.48 18.38
N VAL A 330 1.82 -14.77 18.66
CA VAL A 330 0.68 -13.92 18.25
C VAL A 330 -0.09 -13.41 19.46
N PHE A 331 -0.69 -14.30 20.27
CA PHE A 331 -1.53 -13.85 21.38
C PHE A 331 -1.71 -14.90 22.47
N GLY A 332 -1.63 -14.49 23.74
CA GLY A 332 -1.79 -15.37 24.89
C GLY A 332 -3.23 -15.89 25.08
N GLY A 333 -3.37 -17.00 25.80
CA GLY A 333 -4.65 -17.54 26.24
C GLY A 333 -5.11 -16.93 27.57
N ALA A 334 -6.42 -16.88 27.77
CA ALA A 334 -7.04 -16.28 28.96
C ALA A 334 -6.62 -16.94 30.27
N ASP A 335 -6.43 -18.28 30.27
CA ASP A 335 -6.22 -19.05 31.50
C ASP A 335 -4.77 -19.23 31.95
N SER A 336 -3.80 -18.95 31.06
CA SER A 336 -2.38 -19.21 31.28
C SER A 336 -1.56 -18.00 31.72
N GLY A 337 -2.18 -16.83 31.76
CA GLY A 337 -1.53 -15.55 32.08
C GLY A 337 -1.18 -15.39 33.56
N VAL A 338 -0.29 -14.43 33.83
CA VAL A 338 0.12 -14.02 35.17
C VAL A 338 -1.00 -13.21 35.83
N THR A 339 -1.29 -13.54 37.07
CA THR A 339 -2.29 -12.89 37.92
C THR A 339 -1.63 -12.42 39.25
N GLU A 340 -2.33 -11.62 40.03
CA GLU A 340 -1.87 -11.20 41.38
C GLU A 340 -1.57 -12.37 42.34
N LYS A 341 -2.11 -13.55 42.05
CA LYS A 341 -1.91 -14.77 42.84
C LYS A 341 -0.73 -15.61 42.36
N THR A 342 -0.12 -15.26 41.26
CA THR A 342 1.00 -16.02 40.68
C THR A 342 2.24 -15.84 41.53
N THR A 343 2.84 -16.96 41.98
CA THR A 343 4.07 -17.00 42.80
C THR A 343 5.26 -17.61 42.08
N ALA A 344 5.04 -18.16 40.89
CA ALA A 344 6.09 -18.73 40.04
C ALA A 344 5.72 -18.55 38.55
N VAL A 345 6.70 -18.25 37.73
CA VAL A 345 6.52 -18.09 36.28
C VAL A 345 7.49 -18.96 35.50
N PHE A 346 7.02 -19.40 34.34
CA PHE A 346 7.88 -19.87 33.27
C PHE A 346 8.01 -18.74 32.24
N LEU A 347 9.22 -18.21 32.13
CA LEU A 347 9.53 -17.13 31.21
C LEU A 347 9.98 -17.72 29.85
N GLU A 348 9.27 -17.40 28.80
CA GLU A 348 9.54 -17.81 27.40
C GLU A 348 10.33 -16.74 26.66
N SER A 349 11.28 -17.18 25.85
CA SER A 349 11.93 -16.40 24.79
C SER A 349 12.16 -17.30 23.60
N ALA A 350 11.40 -17.11 22.52
CA ALA A 350 11.40 -18.01 21.36
C ALA A 350 11.61 -17.28 20.03
N TYR A 351 12.04 -18.02 19.00
CA TYR A 351 12.05 -17.56 17.62
C TYR A 351 11.09 -18.39 16.79
N PHE A 352 10.14 -17.74 16.17
CA PHE A 352 9.13 -18.34 15.29
C PHE A 352 9.35 -17.94 13.83
N ASP A 353 8.98 -18.85 12.91
CA ASP A 353 9.06 -18.57 11.48
C ASP A 353 8.12 -17.43 11.09
N PRO A 354 8.65 -16.36 10.46
CA PRO A 354 7.88 -15.16 10.13
C PRO A 354 6.64 -15.43 9.27
N THR A 355 6.73 -16.41 8.35
CA THR A 355 5.62 -16.76 7.45
C THR A 355 4.47 -17.41 8.18
N HIS A 356 4.76 -18.29 9.17
CA HIS A 356 3.75 -18.91 10.01
C HIS A 356 3.02 -17.87 10.86
N ILE A 357 3.78 -17.00 11.54
CA ILE A 357 3.20 -15.94 12.37
C ILE A 357 2.31 -15.01 11.53
N ARG A 358 2.78 -14.54 10.38
CA ARG A 358 2.00 -13.68 9.49
C ARG A 358 0.70 -14.29 9.02
N LYS A 359 0.72 -15.58 8.66
CA LYS A 359 -0.50 -16.29 8.22
C LYS A 359 -1.50 -16.45 9.36
N THR A 360 -1.04 -16.80 10.56
CA THR A 360 -1.88 -16.96 11.77
C THR A 360 -2.46 -15.62 12.21
N SER A 361 -1.63 -14.58 12.34
CA SER A 361 -2.04 -13.22 12.69
C SER A 361 -3.14 -12.69 11.74
N LYS A 362 -2.94 -12.82 10.42
CA LYS A 362 -3.94 -12.42 9.43
C LYS A 362 -5.24 -13.22 9.50
N ARG A 363 -5.14 -14.54 9.72
CA ARG A 363 -6.32 -15.42 9.79
C ARG A 363 -7.22 -15.05 10.95
N HIS A 364 -6.64 -14.78 12.09
CA HIS A 364 -7.37 -14.40 13.30
C HIS A 364 -7.59 -12.89 13.44
N THR A 365 -7.09 -12.09 12.51
CA THR A 365 -7.15 -10.60 12.55
C THR A 365 -6.54 -10.05 13.85
N LEU A 366 -5.45 -10.67 14.29
CA LEU A 366 -4.70 -10.31 15.51
C LEU A 366 -3.40 -9.61 15.13
N GLN A 367 -3.33 -8.30 15.42
CA GLN A 367 -2.11 -7.52 15.26
C GLN A 367 -1.62 -7.07 16.63
N THR A 368 -0.53 -7.67 17.11
CA THR A 368 0.09 -7.37 18.39
C THR A 368 1.52 -6.91 18.21
N ASP A 369 2.12 -6.29 19.22
CA ASP A 369 3.54 -5.92 19.21
C ASP A 369 4.46 -7.13 19.01
N ALA A 370 4.06 -8.29 19.48
CA ALA A 370 4.78 -9.54 19.27
C ALA A 370 4.66 -10.01 17.80
N SER A 371 3.43 -10.12 17.29
CA SER A 371 3.21 -10.56 15.91
C SER A 371 3.85 -9.59 14.90
N PHE A 372 3.82 -8.28 15.16
CA PHE A 372 4.49 -7.27 14.34
C PHE A 372 5.99 -7.54 14.18
N ARG A 373 6.68 -7.95 15.25
CA ARG A 373 8.12 -8.23 15.22
C ARG A 373 8.44 -9.59 14.63
N PHE A 374 7.75 -10.63 15.04
CA PHE A 374 7.96 -11.97 14.50
C PHE A 374 7.64 -12.09 13.02
N GLU A 375 6.55 -11.49 12.53
CA GLU A 375 6.17 -11.58 11.11
C GLU A 375 7.16 -10.87 10.17
N ARG A 376 7.94 -9.92 10.68
CA ARG A 376 9.01 -9.22 9.96
C ARG A 376 10.37 -9.88 10.10
N GLY A 377 10.49 -10.80 11.04
CA GLY A 377 11.72 -11.49 11.41
C GLY A 377 12.37 -10.86 12.64
N ALA A 378 12.35 -11.60 13.74
CA ALA A 378 13.14 -11.30 14.93
C ALA A 378 14.55 -11.88 14.81
N ASP A 379 15.46 -11.50 15.72
CA ASP A 379 16.80 -12.10 15.79
C ASP A 379 16.75 -13.45 16.51
N PRO A 380 17.07 -14.58 15.86
CA PRO A 380 17.10 -15.88 16.54
C PRO A 380 18.20 -16.01 17.60
N ASN A 381 19.22 -15.15 17.55
CA ASN A 381 20.39 -15.25 18.44
C ASN A 381 20.30 -14.34 19.68
N ILE A 382 19.32 -13.41 19.72
CA ILE A 382 19.10 -12.56 20.89
C ILE A 382 18.28 -13.25 21.99
N THR A 383 17.64 -14.40 21.70
CA THR A 383 16.72 -15.09 22.62
C THR A 383 17.26 -15.27 24.04
N LEU A 384 18.48 -15.75 24.17
CA LEU A 384 19.12 -15.97 25.49
C LEU A 384 19.46 -14.66 26.21
N TYR A 385 19.87 -13.64 25.47
CA TYR A 385 20.11 -12.32 26.06
C TYR A 385 18.81 -11.71 26.61
N ALA A 386 17.76 -11.71 25.81
CA ALA A 386 16.45 -11.20 26.21
C ALA A 386 15.87 -11.97 27.41
N LEU A 387 15.98 -13.31 27.39
CA LEU A 387 15.56 -14.17 28.51
C LEU A 387 16.28 -13.84 29.81
N LYS A 388 17.62 -13.77 29.79
CA LYS A 388 18.42 -13.42 30.95
C LYS A 388 18.13 -12.01 31.45
N ARG A 389 17.96 -11.05 30.52
CA ARG A 389 17.66 -9.66 30.87
C ARG A 389 16.32 -9.56 31.61
N ALA A 390 15.28 -10.20 31.10
CA ALA A 390 13.97 -10.21 31.73
C ALA A 390 13.99 -10.97 33.05
N ALA A 391 14.69 -12.11 33.15
CA ALA A 391 14.81 -12.86 34.42
C ALA A 391 15.49 -12.04 35.51
N LEU A 392 16.55 -11.31 35.20
CA LEU A 392 17.23 -10.42 36.14
C LEU A 392 16.31 -9.29 36.61
N LEU A 393 15.57 -8.67 35.69
CA LEU A 393 14.59 -7.61 36.03
C LEU A 393 13.45 -8.15 36.90
N ILE A 394 12.92 -9.35 36.60
CA ILE A 394 11.89 -9.98 37.44
C ILE A 394 12.46 -10.26 38.84
N LYS A 395 13.67 -10.79 38.94
CA LYS A 395 14.34 -11.03 40.24
C LYS A 395 14.51 -9.73 41.02
N GLU A 396 14.89 -8.63 40.39
CA GLU A 396 15.08 -7.32 40.98
C GLU A 396 13.77 -6.69 41.48
N ILE A 397 12.72 -6.71 40.61
CA ILE A 397 11.50 -5.91 40.82
C ILE A 397 10.39 -6.72 41.50
N ALA A 398 10.22 -8.00 41.09
CA ALA A 398 9.21 -8.88 41.65
C ALA A 398 9.74 -9.80 42.74
N GLY A 399 11.03 -9.77 43.01
CA GLY A 399 11.70 -10.73 43.88
C GLY A 399 11.82 -12.11 43.25
N GLY A 400 11.92 -13.14 44.07
CA GLY A 400 12.00 -14.51 43.60
C GLY A 400 13.42 -15.02 43.33
N LYS A 401 13.50 -16.26 42.87
CA LYS A 401 14.74 -16.99 42.60
C LYS A 401 14.67 -17.66 41.24
N ILE A 402 15.75 -17.62 40.47
CA ILE A 402 15.88 -18.36 39.23
C ILE A 402 16.00 -19.84 39.58
N SER A 403 15.02 -20.66 39.17
CA SER A 403 14.76 -21.97 39.74
C SER A 403 14.91 -23.14 38.78
N SER A 404 15.50 -22.91 37.64
CA SER A 404 15.93 -23.95 36.70
C SER A 404 17.14 -23.50 35.90
N GLU A 405 17.85 -24.44 35.27
CA GLU A 405 18.71 -24.12 34.12
C GLU A 405 17.85 -23.59 32.95
N ILE A 406 18.48 -22.83 32.04
CA ILE A 406 17.81 -22.40 30.83
C ILE A 406 17.60 -23.63 29.93
N LYS A 407 16.35 -23.93 29.62
CA LYS A 407 15.99 -24.87 28.55
C LYS A 407 16.09 -24.15 27.23
N ASP A 408 16.97 -24.59 26.34
CA ASP A 408 17.19 -23.99 25.03
C ASP A 408 17.17 -25.07 23.94
N VAL A 409 16.06 -25.15 23.21
CA VAL A 409 15.86 -26.10 22.10
C VAL A 409 16.16 -25.38 20.81
N TYR A 410 17.36 -25.59 20.23
CA TYR A 410 17.83 -24.98 19.00
C TYR A 410 18.55 -26.01 18.10
N PRO A 411 17.78 -26.94 17.46
CA PRO A 411 18.37 -28.07 16.74
C PRO A 411 19.14 -27.69 15.49
N ASN A 412 18.77 -26.58 14.84
CA ASN A 412 19.41 -26.09 13.63
C ASN A 412 19.79 -24.61 13.79
N PRO A 413 20.96 -24.30 14.34
CA PRO A 413 21.39 -22.92 14.56
C PRO A 413 21.43 -22.09 13.27
N ILE A 414 20.84 -20.92 13.34
CA ILE A 414 20.89 -19.92 12.23
C ILE A 414 22.14 -19.08 12.43
N ASN A 415 23.05 -19.20 11.47
CA ASN A 415 24.33 -18.51 11.49
C ASN A 415 24.24 -17.13 10.80
N ASP A 416 25.16 -16.25 11.13
CA ASP A 416 25.38 -14.99 10.43
C ASP A 416 25.63 -15.21 8.93
N TRP A 417 25.21 -14.27 8.10
CA TRP A 417 25.38 -14.33 6.67
C TRP A 417 26.81 -13.94 6.27
N THR A 418 27.42 -14.70 5.35
CA THR A 418 28.70 -14.31 4.76
C THR A 418 28.45 -13.68 3.40
N ILE A 419 28.94 -12.45 3.21
CA ILE A 419 28.73 -11.68 1.97
C ILE A 419 30.07 -11.16 1.47
N ASP A 420 30.40 -11.47 0.22
CA ASP A 420 31.56 -10.89 -0.48
C ASP A 420 31.13 -9.60 -1.19
N VAL A 421 31.85 -8.51 -0.97
CA VAL A 421 31.59 -7.20 -1.59
C VAL A 421 32.82 -6.65 -2.30
N ASN A 422 32.60 -6.00 -3.45
CA ASN A 422 33.66 -5.35 -4.20
C ASN A 422 33.53 -3.83 -4.13
N LEU A 423 34.55 -3.15 -3.59
CA LEU A 423 34.54 -1.70 -3.36
C LEU A 423 34.36 -0.88 -4.65
N ASN A 424 34.91 -1.33 -5.78
CA ASN A 424 34.74 -0.65 -7.06
C ASN A 424 33.29 -0.75 -7.57
N ARG A 425 32.64 -1.90 -7.33
CA ARG A 425 31.24 -2.10 -7.67
C ARG A 425 30.32 -1.25 -6.79
N ILE A 426 30.60 -1.21 -5.48
CA ILE A 426 29.90 -0.32 -4.52
C ILE A 426 29.96 1.13 -4.99
N ASN A 427 31.18 1.64 -5.25
CA ASN A 427 31.39 3.03 -5.68
C ASN A 427 30.72 3.34 -7.02
N ARG A 428 30.70 2.37 -7.96
CA ARG A 428 30.03 2.52 -9.25
C ARG A 428 28.51 2.59 -9.09
N LEU A 429 27.94 1.79 -8.20
CA LEU A 429 26.48 1.76 -7.97
C LEU A 429 26.03 3.03 -7.25
N ILE A 430 26.79 3.49 -6.25
CA ILE A 430 26.52 4.73 -5.53
C ILE A 430 26.72 5.97 -6.44
N GLY A 431 27.64 5.89 -7.41
CA GLY A 431 28.00 7.02 -8.27
C GLY A 431 29.04 7.96 -7.67
N LYS A 432 29.57 7.66 -6.48
CA LYS A 432 30.62 8.40 -5.78
C LYS A 432 31.66 7.46 -5.20
N LYS A 433 32.92 7.85 -5.25
CA LYS A 433 34.00 7.12 -4.59
C LYS A 433 33.99 7.46 -3.09
N ILE A 434 33.65 6.49 -2.26
CA ILE A 434 33.74 6.57 -0.81
C ILE A 434 35.07 5.96 -0.37
N GLU A 435 35.75 6.61 0.55
CA GLU A 435 37.01 6.09 1.09
C GLU A 435 36.78 4.75 1.79
N LYS A 436 37.67 3.80 1.54
CA LYS A 436 37.60 2.44 2.10
C LYS A 436 37.49 2.46 3.63
N GLN A 437 38.21 3.35 4.31
CA GLN A 437 38.18 3.46 5.76
C GLN A 437 36.79 3.93 6.26
N THR A 438 36.16 4.84 5.54
CA THR A 438 34.77 5.28 5.84
C THR A 438 33.78 4.11 5.71
N VAL A 439 33.88 3.33 4.62
CA VAL A 439 33.06 2.13 4.44
C VAL A 439 33.25 1.16 5.60
N LYS A 440 34.50 0.86 5.97
CA LYS A 440 34.81 -0.04 7.10
C LYS A 440 34.24 0.47 8.43
N ASN A 441 34.38 1.77 8.68
CA ASN A 441 33.87 2.38 9.90
C ASN A 441 32.34 2.24 9.99
N ILE A 442 31.61 2.54 8.91
CA ILE A 442 30.15 2.39 8.85
C ILE A 442 29.74 0.94 9.11
N LEU A 443 30.37 -0.03 8.44
CA LEU A 443 30.06 -1.44 8.63
C LEU A 443 30.31 -1.89 10.06
N GLN A 444 31.41 -1.49 10.68
CA GLN A 444 31.75 -1.82 12.07
C GLN A 444 30.76 -1.21 13.06
N ASP A 445 30.32 0.04 12.84
CA ASP A 445 29.35 0.71 13.71
C ASP A 445 27.95 0.07 13.60
N LEU A 446 27.65 -0.54 12.44
CA LEU A 446 26.47 -1.38 12.24
C LEU A 446 26.62 -2.83 12.71
N GLU A 447 27.71 -3.14 13.43
CA GLU A 447 28.05 -4.47 13.95
C GLU A 447 28.27 -5.53 12.85
N ILE A 448 28.51 -5.12 11.60
CA ILE A 448 28.90 -6.00 10.50
C ILE A 448 30.40 -6.26 10.60
N LYS A 449 30.79 -7.51 10.86
CA LYS A 449 32.20 -7.88 11.01
C LYS A 449 32.90 -8.04 9.66
N ILE A 450 34.13 -7.56 9.58
CA ILE A 450 34.99 -7.74 8.40
C ILE A 450 35.90 -8.95 8.67
N LEU A 451 35.66 -10.04 7.94
CA LEU A 451 36.41 -11.27 8.05
C LEU A 451 37.72 -11.23 7.26
N GLU A 452 37.64 -10.69 6.03
CA GLU A 452 38.81 -10.53 5.14
C GLU A 452 38.75 -9.11 4.54
N ASP A 453 39.94 -8.52 4.43
CA ASP A 453 40.15 -7.13 3.98
C ASP A 453 41.27 -7.12 2.91
N ASN A 454 40.90 -7.21 1.63
CA ASN A 454 41.77 -7.09 0.49
C ASN A 454 41.65 -5.70 -0.16
N GLU A 455 42.58 -5.32 -1.06
CA GLU A 455 42.59 -3.97 -1.66
C GLU A 455 41.23 -3.56 -2.23
N GLU A 456 40.56 -4.44 -2.97
CA GLU A 456 39.27 -4.14 -3.64
C GLU A 456 38.08 -4.89 -3.08
N ASN A 457 38.29 -5.91 -2.25
CA ASN A 457 37.22 -6.78 -1.77
C ASN A 457 37.22 -6.87 -0.25
N LEU A 458 36.01 -6.95 0.32
CA LEU A 458 35.78 -7.27 1.72
C LEU A 458 34.91 -8.50 1.82
N LYS A 459 35.22 -9.38 2.75
CA LYS A 459 34.35 -10.48 3.15
C LYS A 459 33.71 -10.15 4.48
N LEU A 460 32.41 -10.10 4.50
CA LEU A 460 31.64 -9.61 5.62
C LEU A 460 30.88 -10.73 6.30
N GLN A 461 30.76 -10.65 7.63
CA GLN A 461 29.86 -11.44 8.43
C GLN A 461 28.75 -10.52 8.95
N VAL A 462 27.52 -10.72 8.44
CA VAL A 462 26.35 -9.91 8.74
C VAL A 462 25.51 -10.63 9.79
N PRO A 463 25.25 -9.99 10.95
CA PRO A 463 24.53 -10.62 12.02
C PRO A 463 23.07 -10.90 11.68
N THR A 464 22.49 -11.90 12.34
CA THR A 464 21.13 -12.42 12.07
C THR A 464 20.02 -11.40 12.33
N PHE A 465 20.24 -10.39 13.18
CA PHE A 465 19.24 -9.32 13.38
C PHE A 465 19.05 -8.45 12.13
N LYS A 466 20.00 -8.40 11.20
CA LYS A 466 19.83 -7.76 9.89
C LYS A 466 19.15 -8.71 8.92
N VAL A 467 17.87 -8.95 9.17
CA VAL A 467 17.07 -10.01 8.51
C VAL A 467 17.06 -9.89 7.00
N ASP A 468 17.15 -8.68 6.45
CA ASP A 468 17.00 -8.38 5.01
C ASP A 468 18.34 -8.11 4.30
N VAL A 469 19.45 -8.06 5.02
CA VAL A 469 20.79 -7.80 4.47
C VAL A 469 21.50 -9.11 4.13
N LYS A 470 21.30 -9.60 2.88
CA LYS A 470 21.76 -10.92 2.43
C LYS A 470 22.59 -10.89 1.15
N ARG A 471 22.68 -9.76 0.46
CA ARG A 471 23.34 -9.58 -0.84
C ARG A 471 24.27 -8.37 -0.80
N GLU A 472 25.18 -8.29 -1.74
CA GLU A 472 26.09 -7.16 -1.91
C GLU A 472 25.33 -5.82 -2.03
N VAL A 473 24.20 -5.80 -2.76
CA VAL A 473 23.41 -4.58 -2.95
C VAL A 473 22.78 -4.09 -1.64
N ASP A 474 22.44 -5.01 -0.73
CA ASP A 474 21.89 -4.67 0.57
C ASP A 474 22.97 -3.99 1.46
N ILE A 475 24.23 -4.44 1.32
CA ILE A 475 25.37 -3.78 1.97
C ILE A 475 25.61 -2.37 1.38
N VAL A 476 25.39 -2.19 0.07
CA VAL A 476 25.49 -0.85 -0.55
C VAL A 476 24.44 0.09 0.06
N GLU A 477 23.22 -0.38 0.27
CA GLU A 477 22.15 0.37 0.92
C GLU A 477 22.53 0.75 2.37
N GLU A 478 23.04 -0.20 3.15
CA GLU A 478 23.49 0.06 4.53
C GLU A 478 24.60 1.12 4.60
N ILE A 479 25.56 1.05 3.68
CA ILE A 479 26.63 2.05 3.60
C ILE A 479 26.04 3.41 3.21
N LEU A 480 25.16 3.46 2.21
CA LEU A 480 24.67 4.70 1.64
C LEU A 480 23.73 5.44 2.58
N ARG A 481 22.85 4.73 3.32
CA ARG A 481 21.95 5.37 4.27
C ARG A 481 22.69 6.02 5.45
N ILE A 482 23.80 5.42 5.92
CA ILE A 482 24.63 5.99 6.98
C ILE A 482 25.58 7.07 6.44
N TYR A 483 26.14 6.89 5.23
CA TYR A 483 26.93 7.89 4.55
C TYR A 483 26.12 9.16 4.27
N GLY A 484 24.83 9.00 3.99
CA GLY A 484 23.86 10.03 3.65
C GLY A 484 23.67 10.20 2.13
N TYR A 485 22.47 10.02 1.65
CA TYR A 485 22.10 10.21 0.23
C TYR A 485 22.42 11.61 -0.28
N ASN A 486 22.23 12.62 0.56
CA ASN A 486 22.50 14.02 0.22
C ASN A 486 24.00 14.34 0.03
N ASN A 487 24.89 13.44 0.47
CA ASN A 487 26.32 13.56 0.27
C ASN A 487 26.82 13.00 -1.08
N VAL A 488 25.90 12.47 -1.91
CA VAL A 488 26.20 12.00 -3.26
C VAL A 488 25.84 13.09 -4.26
N ASP A 489 26.86 13.56 -4.98
CA ASP A 489 26.71 14.66 -5.93
C ASP A 489 25.89 14.21 -7.16
N ILE A 490 24.96 15.05 -7.60
CA ILE A 490 24.25 14.83 -8.86
C ILE A 490 25.19 15.13 -10.02
N PRO A 491 25.49 14.15 -10.90
CA PRO A 491 26.41 14.36 -12.01
C PRO A 491 25.84 15.38 -13.00
N SER A 492 26.67 16.32 -13.43
CA SER A 492 26.31 17.34 -14.44
C SER A 492 26.14 16.75 -15.84
N LYS A 493 26.58 15.52 -16.08
CA LYS A 493 26.50 14.82 -17.37
C LYS A 493 25.91 13.44 -17.17
N VAL A 494 24.95 13.10 -18.01
CA VAL A 494 24.35 11.75 -18.10
C VAL A 494 24.85 11.11 -19.39
N ASN A 495 25.50 9.95 -19.28
CA ASN A 495 25.88 9.13 -20.42
C ASN A 495 24.75 8.13 -20.70
N LEU A 496 24.03 8.34 -21.81
CA LEU A 496 22.96 7.47 -22.24
C LEU A 496 23.40 6.68 -23.49
N SER A 497 23.20 5.39 -23.46
CA SER A 497 23.21 4.57 -24.68
C SER A 497 21.84 4.71 -25.32
N VAL A 498 21.76 5.44 -26.43
CA VAL A 498 20.52 5.60 -27.18
C VAL A 498 20.33 4.43 -28.12
N ASN A 499 19.40 3.55 -27.81
CA ASN A 499 18.93 2.57 -28.75
C ASN A 499 18.05 3.25 -29.80
N ILE A 500 18.43 3.14 -31.08
CA ILE A 500 17.59 3.61 -32.18
C ILE A 500 16.38 2.69 -32.24
N ARG A 501 15.22 3.20 -31.82
CA ARG A 501 13.96 2.47 -31.92
C ARG A 501 13.57 2.33 -33.39
N LYS A 502 12.91 1.22 -33.74
CA LYS A 502 12.33 1.02 -35.07
C LYS A 502 11.32 2.13 -35.35
N LYS A 503 11.39 2.71 -36.53
CA LYS A 503 10.36 3.66 -37.01
C LYS A 503 9.20 2.89 -37.66
N PRO A 504 7.97 3.39 -37.55
CA PRO A 504 7.55 4.58 -36.82
C PRO A 504 7.57 4.38 -35.31
N ASP A 505 7.74 5.47 -34.54
CA ASP A 505 7.63 5.47 -33.08
C ASP A 505 6.16 5.25 -32.68
N PRO A 506 5.81 4.15 -32.00
CA PRO A 506 4.42 3.81 -31.66
C PRO A 506 3.70 4.86 -30.84
N GLU A 507 4.41 5.53 -29.92
CA GLU A 507 3.83 6.57 -29.06
C GLU A 507 3.51 7.83 -29.84
N LYS A 508 4.40 8.24 -30.76
CA LYS A 508 4.16 9.39 -31.64
C LYS A 508 3.00 9.14 -32.58
N VAL A 509 2.89 7.93 -33.12
CA VAL A 509 1.75 7.55 -33.96
C VAL A 509 0.45 7.53 -33.18
N GLN A 510 0.46 7.00 -31.96
CA GLN A 510 -0.71 7.02 -31.09
C GLN A 510 -1.16 8.45 -30.79
N ASN A 511 -0.24 9.35 -30.41
CA ASN A 511 -0.56 10.74 -30.14
C ASN A 511 -1.11 11.44 -31.37
N LEU A 512 -0.51 11.21 -32.56
CA LEU A 512 -1.02 11.74 -33.82
C LEU A 512 -2.48 11.34 -34.10
N VAL A 513 -2.84 10.10 -33.80
CA VAL A 513 -4.20 9.57 -33.97
C VAL A 513 -5.14 10.07 -32.89
N SER A 514 -4.67 10.15 -31.63
CA SER A 514 -5.43 10.73 -30.51
C SER A 514 -5.78 12.19 -30.77
N ASP A 515 -4.81 13.00 -31.21
CA ASP A 515 -5.02 14.41 -31.58
C ASP A 515 -6.07 14.52 -32.72
N TYR A 516 -6.03 13.60 -33.68
CA TYR A 516 -7.04 13.57 -34.74
C TYR A 516 -8.44 13.25 -34.18
N PHE A 517 -8.58 12.28 -33.28
CA PHE A 517 -9.87 11.95 -32.67
C PHE A 517 -10.40 13.14 -31.84
N VAL A 518 -9.56 13.79 -31.05
CA VAL A 518 -9.93 14.99 -30.30
C VAL A 518 -10.39 16.11 -31.22
N ALA A 519 -9.70 16.34 -32.35
CA ALA A 519 -10.10 17.31 -33.34
C ALA A 519 -11.44 16.97 -34.01
N GLN A 520 -11.87 15.71 -34.02
CA GLN A 520 -13.19 15.25 -34.49
C GLN A 520 -14.27 15.27 -33.39
N GLY A 521 -13.94 15.80 -32.18
CA GLY A 521 -14.84 15.92 -31.05
C GLY A 521 -14.98 14.67 -30.18
N PHE A 522 -14.03 13.76 -30.25
CA PHE A 522 -13.97 12.61 -29.35
C PHE A 522 -13.27 12.99 -28.05
N ALA A 523 -13.76 12.45 -26.95
CA ALA A 523 -13.09 12.48 -25.64
C ALA A 523 -12.35 11.16 -25.41
N GLU A 524 -11.10 11.24 -24.93
CA GLU A 524 -10.37 10.05 -24.52
C GLU A 524 -10.90 9.56 -23.19
N ILE A 525 -11.10 8.24 -23.06
CA ILE A 525 -11.47 7.57 -21.82
C ILE A 525 -10.38 6.59 -21.42
N MET A 526 -10.29 6.31 -20.14
CA MET A 526 -9.36 5.34 -19.59
C MET A 526 -10.09 4.50 -18.54
N ASN A 527 -10.38 3.26 -18.90
CA ASN A 527 -11.08 2.32 -18.03
C ASN A 527 -10.10 1.40 -17.31
N ASN A 528 -10.53 0.85 -16.18
CA ASN A 528 -9.77 -0.17 -15.46
C ASN A 528 -9.55 -1.39 -16.36
N SER A 529 -8.36 -1.99 -16.26
CA SER A 529 -8.07 -3.29 -16.88
C SER A 529 -8.79 -4.45 -16.20
N LEU A 530 -9.21 -4.28 -14.94
CA LEU A 530 -10.04 -5.23 -14.22
C LEU A 530 -11.53 -5.03 -14.57
N THR A 531 -12.25 -6.12 -14.73
CA THR A 531 -13.67 -6.13 -15.08
C THR A 531 -14.37 -7.33 -14.42
N LYS A 532 -15.68 -7.46 -14.66
CA LYS A 532 -16.53 -8.52 -14.12
C LYS A 532 -16.43 -9.77 -15.00
N SER A 533 -16.22 -10.93 -14.39
CA SER A 533 -16.32 -12.25 -15.07
C SER A 533 -17.70 -12.45 -15.71
N GLU A 534 -18.75 -11.91 -15.08
CA GLU A 534 -20.15 -11.99 -15.55
C GLU A 534 -20.33 -11.50 -17.00
N TYR A 535 -19.54 -10.48 -17.44
CA TYR A 535 -19.61 -9.97 -18.82
C TYR A 535 -19.15 -10.99 -19.85
N ILE A 536 -18.15 -11.79 -19.49
CA ILE A 536 -17.63 -12.87 -20.34
C ILE A 536 -18.57 -14.07 -20.31
N GLU A 537 -19.01 -14.51 -19.13
CA GLU A 537 -19.88 -15.68 -18.94
C GLU A 537 -21.22 -15.55 -19.67
N LYS A 538 -21.79 -14.33 -19.70
CA LYS A 538 -23.06 -14.05 -20.38
C LYS A 538 -22.90 -13.76 -21.87
N ASN A 539 -21.70 -13.67 -22.41
CA ASN A 539 -21.42 -13.33 -23.79
C ASN A 539 -20.98 -14.56 -24.57
N LYS A 540 -21.53 -14.73 -25.77
CA LYS A 540 -21.24 -15.91 -26.62
C LYS A 540 -19.95 -15.79 -27.43
N GLU A 541 -19.41 -14.57 -27.57
CA GLU A 541 -18.23 -14.31 -28.39
C GLU A 541 -16.92 -14.42 -27.60
N PHE A 542 -17.01 -14.50 -26.28
CA PHE A 542 -15.87 -14.64 -25.40
C PHE A 542 -15.92 -15.94 -24.63
N ASP A 543 -14.78 -16.55 -24.44
CA ASP A 543 -14.63 -17.80 -23.71
C ASP A 543 -14.03 -17.53 -22.33
N SER A 544 -14.70 -18.00 -21.27
CA SER A 544 -14.25 -17.88 -19.88
C SER A 544 -12.91 -18.59 -19.63
N ASP A 545 -12.60 -19.67 -20.40
CA ASP A 545 -11.32 -20.36 -20.31
C ASP A 545 -10.13 -19.50 -20.70
N HIS A 546 -10.37 -18.44 -21.45
CA HIS A 546 -9.37 -17.43 -21.82
C HIS A 546 -9.27 -16.27 -20.83
N SER A 547 -10.07 -16.25 -19.79
CA SER A 547 -10.00 -15.18 -18.76
C SER A 547 -8.75 -15.32 -17.90
N VAL A 548 -8.17 -14.18 -17.55
CA VAL A 548 -7.10 -14.08 -16.57
C VAL A 548 -7.72 -13.68 -15.25
N GLU A 549 -7.87 -14.65 -14.37
CA GLU A 549 -8.48 -14.48 -13.04
C GLU A 549 -7.48 -13.92 -12.03
N LEU A 550 -7.96 -13.08 -11.12
CA LEU A 550 -7.18 -12.59 -10.00
C LEU A 550 -7.20 -13.59 -8.85
N LEU A 551 -6.05 -13.81 -8.23
CA LEU A 551 -5.92 -14.69 -7.07
C LEU A 551 -6.69 -14.14 -5.84
N ASN A 552 -6.66 -12.83 -5.64
CA ASN A 552 -7.29 -12.13 -4.51
C ASN A 552 -8.03 -10.87 -4.99
N PRO A 553 -9.20 -11.01 -5.65
CA PRO A 553 -9.94 -9.85 -6.11
C PRO A 553 -10.51 -9.06 -4.93
N LEU A 554 -10.48 -7.72 -5.04
CA LEU A 554 -11.09 -6.83 -4.04
C LEU A 554 -12.62 -6.94 -4.01
N SER A 555 -13.22 -7.26 -5.15
CA SER A 555 -14.67 -7.50 -5.29
C SER A 555 -14.94 -8.39 -6.50
N LYS A 556 -16.14 -8.94 -6.59
CA LYS A 556 -16.63 -9.68 -7.77
C LYS A 556 -16.80 -8.80 -9.02
N ASP A 557 -16.81 -7.48 -8.83
CA ASP A 557 -16.87 -6.52 -9.93
C ASP A 557 -15.52 -6.29 -10.62
N LEU A 558 -14.43 -6.78 -10.02
CA LEU A 558 -13.04 -6.60 -10.47
C LEU A 558 -12.25 -7.90 -10.30
N ASP A 559 -12.77 -9.00 -10.82
CA ASP A 559 -12.25 -10.35 -10.56
C ASP A 559 -11.41 -10.92 -11.71
N ILE A 560 -11.54 -10.37 -12.94
CA ILE A 560 -10.76 -10.77 -14.11
C ILE A 560 -10.11 -9.58 -14.83
N LEU A 561 -9.08 -9.84 -15.64
CA LEU A 561 -8.58 -8.89 -16.63
C LEU A 561 -9.45 -8.91 -17.89
N ARG A 562 -9.74 -7.73 -18.44
CA ARG A 562 -10.63 -7.54 -19.61
C ARG A 562 -10.09 -8.20 -20.88
N GLN A 563 -10.95 -8.93 -21.61
CA GLN A 563 -10.67 -9.50 -22.93
C GLN A 563 -10.99 -8.55 -24.09
N THR A 564 -11.71 -7.47 -23.83
CA THR A 564 -12.15 -6.46 -24.82
C THR A 564 -12.27 -5.08 -24.16
N LEU A 565 -12.22 -4.02 -24.97
CA LEU A 565 -12.52 -2.64 -24.51
C LEU A 565 -14.03 -2.33 -24.57
N LEU A 566 -14.81 -3.22 -25.18
CA LEU A 566 -16.24 -3.00 -25.44
C LEU A 566 -17.05 -2.72 -24.17
N PHE A 567 -16.92 -3.58 -23.17
CA PHE A 567 -17.75 -3.48 -21.96
C PHE A 567 -17.46 -2.21 -21.16
N GLY A 568 -16.18 -1.86 -20.98
CA GLY A 568 -15.80 -0.61 -20.31
C GLY A 568 -16.32 0.64 -21.04
N GLY A 569 -16.29 0.64 -22.39
CA GLY A 569 -16.88 1.73 -23.17
C GLY A 569 -18.40 1.83 -23.00
N LEU A 570 -19.11 0.70 -22.94
CA LEU A 570 -20.55 0.68 -22.67
C LEU A 570 -20.88 1.12 -21.24
N GLU A 571 -20.08 0.77 -20.25
CA GLU A 571 -20.23 1.29 -18.88
C GLU A 571 -20.10 2.82 -18.82
N VAL A 572 -19.13 3.38 -19.53
CA VAL A 572 -18.95 4.85 -19.61
C VAL A 572 -20.16 5.51 -20.28
N ILE A 573 -20.70 4.92 -21.35
CA ILE A 573 -21.89 5.45 -22.01
C ILE A 573 -23.09 5.42 -21.06
N SER A 574 -23.33 4.29 -20.40
CA SER A 574 -24.41 4.14 -19.40
C SER A 574 -24.27 5.16 -18.26
N TYR A 575 -23.07 5.30 -17.71
CA TYR A 575 -22.75 6.26 -16.66
C TYR A 575 -23.10 7.71 -17.04
N ASN A 576 -22.74 8.11 -18.26
CA ASN A 576 -22.99 9.46 -18.76
C ASN A 576 -24.48 9.68 -19.09
N GLN A 577 -25.16 8.68 -19.68
CA GLN A 577 -26.60 8.77 -19.98
C GLN A 577 -27.44 8.93 -18.70
N ASN A 578 -27.08 8.24 -17.63
CA ASN A 578 -27.72 8.40 -16.33
C ASN A 578 -27.56 9.83 -15.78
N ARG A 579 -26.58 10.60 -16.29
CA ARG A 579 -26.35 12.02 -15.99
C ARG A 579 -26.87 12.96 -17.06
N LYS A 580 -27.73 12.46 -17.97
CA LYS A 580 -28.37 13.21 -19.08
C LYS A 580 -27.40 13.67 -20.17
N VAL A 581 -26.18 13.09 -20.24
CA VAL A 581 -25.26 13.30 -21.36
C VAL A 581 -25.47 12.16 -22.34
N ASN A 582 -26.25 12.40 -23.38
CA ASN A 582 -26.68 11.35 -24.34
C ASN A 582 -25.84 11.31 -25.63
N ASP A 583 -25.24 12.42 -26.01
CA ASP A 583 -24.49 12.58 -27.27
C ASP A 583 -23.00 12.41 -26.95
N LEU A 584 -22.45 11.26 -27.30
CA LEU A 584 -21.08 10.88 -26.94
C LEU A 584 -20.28 10.41 -28.14
N LYS A 585 -19.05 10.93 -28.22
CA LYS A 585 -17.98 10.42 -29.09
C LYS A 585 -16.78 10.18 -28.17
N ILE A 586 -16.45 8.93 -27.90
CA ILE A 586 -15.38 8.56 -26.97
C ILE A 586 -14.43 7.54 -27.60
N PHE A 587 -13.17 7.53 -27.18
CA PHE A 587 -12.18 6.55 -27.61
C PHE A 587 -11.27 6.12 -26.47
N GLU A 588 -10.72 4.92 -26.57
CA GLU A 588 -9.76 4.37 -25.62
C GLU A 588 -8.63 3.64 -26.35
N PHE A 589 -7.38 3.97 -25.99
CA PHE A 589 -6.23 3.11 -26.22
C PHE A 589 -5.98 2.27 -24.98
N GLY A 590 -6.22 0.97 -25.04
CA GLY A 590 -6.12 0.08 -23.91
C GLY A 590 -5.52 -1.29 -24.25
N LYS A 591 -5.04 -1.99 -23.23
CA LYS A 591 -4.64 -3.39 -23.35
C LYS A 591 -5.81 -4.30 -23.04
N VAL A 592 -5.87 -5.43 -23.73
CA VAL A 592 -6.73 -6.57 -23.45
C VAL A 592 -5.85 -7.79 -23.19
N TYR A 593 -6.37 -8.72 -22.39
CA TYR A 593 -5.60 -9.81 -21.84
C TYR A 593 -6.28 -11.14 -22.12
N ARG A 594 -5.49 -12.17 -22.40
CA ARG A 594 -5.99 -13.53 -22.60
C ARG A 594 -5.04 -14.55 -22.02
N ARG A 595 -5.60 -15.59 -21.44
CA ARG A 595 -4.90 -16.80 -21.07
C ARG A 595 -5.00 -17.78 -22.26
N HIS A 596 -3.90 -18.38 -22.65
CA HIS A 596 -3.93 -19.46 -23.62
C HIS A 596 -4.51 -20.73 -22.98
N SER A 597 -5.28 -21.49 -23.73
CA SER A 597 -6.03 -22.67 -23.26
C SER A 597 -5.19 -23.59 -22.37
N ALA A 598 -5.84 -24.20 -21.36
CA ALA A 598 -5.27 -25.05 -20.32
C ALA A 598 -4.44 -26.28 -20.81
N ASN A 599 -4.45 -26.57 -22.11
CA ASN A 599 -3.64 -27.61 -22.71
C ASN A 599 -2.17 -27.22 -22.95
N ASN A 600 -1.83 -25.95 -22.78
CA ASN A 600 -0.43 -25.49 -22.79
C ASN A 600 0.16 -25.73 -21.39
N LYS A 601 1.04 -26.75 -21.27
CA LYS A 601 1.64 -27.18 -20.00
C LYS A 601 2.75 -26.24 -19.48
N GLY A 602 2.83 -25.01 -19.95
CA GLY A 602 3.74 -23.98 -19.43
C GLY A 602 3.22 -23.45 -18.06
N THR A 603 4.13 -23.21 -17.13
CA THR A 603 3.80 -22.60 -15.81
C THR A 603 4.20 -21.14 -15.75
N GLY A 604 4.63 -20.57 -16.86
CA GLY A 604 5.20 -19.24 -16.98
C GLY A 604 4.29 -18.20 -17.65
N LEU A 605 4.87 -17.03 -17.92
CA LEU A 605 4.20 -15.90 -18.57
C LEU A 605 3.78 -16.19 -20.01
N GLU A 606 4.37 -17.20 -20.67
CA GLU A 606 4.00 -17.65 -22.03
C GLU A 606 2.56 -18.14 -22.14
N ASN A 607 1.89 -18.42 -21.02
CA ASN A 607 0.48 -18.78 -21.00
C ASN A 607 -0.46 -17.59 -21.14
N TYR A 608 0.07 -16.39 -21.15
CA TYR A 608 -0.71 -15.16 -21.18
C TYR A 608 -0.31 -14.30 -22.39
N SER A 609 -1.27 -13.58 -22.92
CA SER A 609 -1.00 -12.56 -23.94
C SER A 609 -1.64 -11.24 -23.60
N GLU A 610 -0.95 -10.16 -23.95
CA GLU A 610 -1.45 -8.80 -23.92
C GLU A 610 -1.54 -8.30 -25.36
N GLN A 611 -2.57 -7.54 -25.68
CA GLN A 611 -2.74 -6.92 -26.97
C GLN A 611 -3.21 -5.48 -26.80
N LYS A 612 -2.51 -4.54 -27.40
CA LYS A 612 -2.95 -3.14 -27.41
C LYS A 612 -4.00 -2.94 -28.48
N ARG A 613 -5.10 -2.30 -28.11
CA ARG A 613 -6.24 -2.01 -28.99
C ARG A 613 -6.59 -0.53 -28.94
N VAL A 614 -7.32 -0.08 -29.95
CA VAL A 614 -8.01 1.20 -29.96
C VAL A 614 -9.49 0.95 -30.22
N ALA A 615 -10.34 1.46 -29.33
CA ALA A 615 -11.80 1.40 -29.51
C ALA A 615 -12.40 2.80 -29.56
N LEU A 616 -13.36 2.98 -30.47
CA LEU A 616 -14.14 4.22 -30.61
C LEU A 616 -15.61 3.89 -30.43
N PHE A 617 -16.33 4.77 -29.78
CA PHE A 617 -17.77 4.64 -29.56
C PHE A 617 -18.44 5.95 -29.93
N VAL A 618 -19.55 5.86 -30.69
CA VAL A 618 -20.39 7.02 -31.00
C VAL A 618 -21.86 6.68 -30.73
N THR A 619 -22.57 7.62 -30.13
CA THR A 619 -23.99 7.48 -29.84
C THR A 619 -24.66 8.85 -29.75
N GLY A 620 -25.97 8.92 -29.98
CA GLY A 620 -26.78 10.14 -29.91
C GLY A 620 -26.83 10.97 -31.19
N LYS A 621 -26.70 12.29 -31.06
CA LYS A 621 -26.76 13.24 -32.18
C LYS A 621 -25.36 13.44 -32.77
N LYS A 622 -25.29 13.75 -34.09
CA LYS A 622 -24.00 14.03 -34.78
C LYS A 622 -23.37 15.32 -34.27
N GLU A 623 -24.20 16.31 -33.99
CA GLU A 623 -23.80 17.63 -33.49
C GLU A 623 -24.78 18.11 -32.44
N PRO A 624 -24.31 18.98 -31.53
CA PRO A 624 -25.19 19.63 -30.57
C PRO A 624 -26.33 20.38 -31.24
N GLU A 625 -27.42 20.50 -30.54
CA GLU A 625 -28.59 21.24 -31.03
C GLU A 625 -28.24 22.71 -31.28
N ASN A 626 -28.45 23.15 -32.50
CA ASN A 626 -28.21 24.52 -32.96
C ASN A 626 -29.22 24.94 -34.04
N TRP A 627 -29.26 26.21 -34.36
CA TRP A 627 -30.26 26.76 -35.27
C TRP A 627 -29.94 26.52 -36.76
N ASP A 628 -28.70 26.19 -37.12
CA ASP A 628 -28.21 26.15 -38.49
C ASP A 628 -27.99 24.72 -39.02
N ALA A 629 -27.80 23.72 -38.16
CA ALA A 629 -27.55 22.35 -38.59
C ALA A 629 -28.79 21.48 -38.59
N GLN A 630 -28.89 20.59 -39.61
CA GLN A 630 -29.87 19.50 -39.60
C GLN A 630 -29.47 18.49 -38.52
N HIS A 631 -30.34 18.32 -37.48
CA HIS A 631 -30.11 17.44 -36.36
C HIS A 631 -30.19 15.98 -36.77
N GLY A 632 -29.10 15.43 -37.31
CA GLY A 632 -28.96 14.00 -37.63
C GLY A 632 -28.48 13.20 -36.40
N LYS A 633 -28.99 11.98 -36.28
CA LYS A 633 -28.41 11.01 -35.37
C LYS A 633 -27.09 10.48 -35.95
N VAL A 634 -26.17 10.07 -35.03
CA VAL A 634 -24.99 9.33 -35.49
C VAL A 634 -25.41 8.03 -36.16
N ASP A 635 -24.64 7.61 -37.12
CA ASP A 635 -24.87 6.39 -37.88
C ASP A 635 -23.55 5.65 -38.14
N PHE A 636 -23.65 4.51 -38.74
CA PHE A 636 -22.47 3.69 -39.09
C PHE A 636 -21.46 4.47 -39.95
N TYR A 637 -21.94 5.29 -40.90
CA TYR A 637 -21.07 6.05 -41.79
C TYR A 637 -20.34 7.18 -41.09
N THR A 638 -20.92 7.73 -40.00
CA THR A 638 -20.26 8.71 -39.14
C THR A 638 -18.98 8.14 -38.57
N LEU A 639 -19.05 6.93 -38.00
CA LEU A 639 -17.88 6.26 -37.41
C LEU A 639 -16.93 5.72 -38.47
N LYS A 640 -17.47 5.13 -39.54
CA LYS A 640 -16.67 4.64 -40.66
C LYS A 640 -15.81 5.73 -41.30
N GLY A 641 -16.38 6.95 -41.49
CA GLY A 641 -15.63 8.08 -42.00
C GLY A 641 -14.42 8.48 -41.17
N VAL A 642 -14.54 8.40 -39.82
CA VAL A 642 -13.42 8.64 -38.92
C VAL A 642 -12.35 7.55 -39.06
N VAL A 643 -12.74 6.27 -39.07
CA VAL A 643 -11.82 5.14 -39.26
C VAL A 643 -11.06 5.21 -40.57
N GLU A 644 -11.76 5.43 -41.69
CA GLU A 644 -11.14 5.54 -43.01
C GLU A 644 -10.16 6.74 -43.09
N SER A 645 -10.49 7.82 -42.41
CA SER A 645 -9.60 8.99 -42.35
C SER A 645 -8.33 8.69 -41.52
N VAL A 646 -8.42 7.93 -40.46
CA VAL A 646 -7.25 7.46 -39.70
C VAL A 646 -6.38 6.53 -40.52
N LEU A 647 -6.97 5.54 -41.21
CA LEU A 647 -6.23 4.64 -42.09
C LEU A 647 -5.48 5.41 -43.15
N LYS A 648 -6.16 6.37 -43.80
CA LYS A 648 -5.56 7.27 -44.82
C LYS A 648 -4.42 8.11 -44.22
N ARG A 649 -4.60 8.66 -43.01
CA ARG A 649 -3.57 9.48 -42.33
C ARG A 649 -2.35 8.66 -42.00
N LEU A 650 -2.52 7.37 -41.67
CA LEU A 650 -1.43 6.42 -41.45
C LEU A 650 -0.80 5.89 -42.74
N GLY A 651 -1.32 6.26 -43.88
CA GLY A 651 -0.85 5.81 -45.19
C GLY A 651 -1.29 4.38 -45.56
N ILE A 652 -2.20 3.79 -44.78
CA ILE A 652 -2.75 2.46 -45.06
C ILE A 652 -3.74 2.59 -46.23
N GLN A 653 -3.41 1.96 -47.37
CA GLN A 653 -4.23 2.06 -48.59
C GLN A 653 -5.47 1.19 -48.44
N ARG A 654 -6.64 1.77 -48.68
CA ARG A 654 -7.95 1.07 -48.62
C ARG A 654 -8.01 -0.14 -49.55
N GLU A 655 -7.38 -0.03 -50.71
CA GLU A 655 -7.33 -1.05 -51.77
C GLU A 655 -6.58 -2.32 -51.36
N THR A 656 -5.74 -2.25 -50.33
CA THR A 656 -5.02 -3.38 -49.78
C THR A 656 -5.81 -4.12 -48.68
N LEU A 657 -6.96 -3.59 -48.28
CA LEU A 657 -7.81 -4.13 -47.25
C LEU A 657 -9.08 -4.74 -47.84
N THR A 658 -9.52 -5.85 -47.25
CA THR A 658 -10.82 -6.47 -47.54
C THR A 658 -11.76 -6.18 -46.38
N LEU A 659 -13.01 -5.79 -46.72
CA LEU A 659 -14.09 -5.65 -45.74
C LEU A 659 -15.05 -6.83 -45.93
N GLU A 660 -15.30 -7.54 -44.83
CA GLU A 660 -16.24 -8.68 -44.86
C GLU A 660 -17.26 -8.54 -43.73
N GLU A 661 -18.51 -8.91 -44.01
CA GLU A 661 -19.51 -9.00 -42.97
C GLU A 661 -19.14 -10.08 -41.96
N THR A 662 -19.35 -9.81 -40.68
CA THR A 662 -19.07 -10.74 -39.57
C THR A 662 -20.36 -11.18 -38.89
N GLY A 663 -20.39 -12.42 -38.43
CA GLY A 663 -21.48 -12.98 -37.67
C GLY A 663 -21.38 -12.80 -36.14
N ASP A 664 -20.61 -11.82 -35.66
CA ASP A 664 -20.43 -11.55 -34.22
C ASP A 664 -21.75 -11.13 -33.56
N HIS A 665 -22.19 -11.88 -32.56
CA HIS A 665 -23.47 -11.70 -31.85
C HIS A 665 -23.54 -10.42 -31.01
N ASN A 666 -22.44 -9.73 -30.81
CA ASN A 666 -22.43 -8.43 -30.15
C ASN A 666 -22.94 -7.30 -31.03
N PHE A 667 -23.11 -7.55 -32.30
CA PHE A 667 -23.48 -6.53 -33.28
C PHE A 667 -24.77 -6.94 -34.04
N ILE A 668 -25.58 -5.94 -34.41
CA ILE A 668 -26.70 -6.10 -35.33
C ILE A 668 -26.13 -6.36 -36.73
N TYR A 669 -25.12 -5.57 -37.10
CA TYR A 669 -24.30 -5.76 -38.30
C TYR A 669 -22.91 -5.19 -38.02
N ALA A 670 -21.89 -5.82 -38.59
CA ALA A 670 -20.52 -5.33 -38.48
C ALA A 670 -19.69 -5.75 -39.69
N LEU A 671 -18.65 -4.95 -39.98
CA LEU A 671 -17.64 -5.21 -40.99
C LEU A 671 -16.29 -5.42 -40.33
N ASP A 672 -15.66 -6.55 -40.65
CA ASP A 672 -14.28 -6.84 -40.32
C ASP A 672 -13.33 -6.23 -41.34
N TYR A 673 -12.32 -5.52 -40.85
CA TYR A 673 -11.20 -5.04 -41.66
C TYR A 673 -10.10 -6.10 -41.68
N LYS A 674 -9.77 -6.62 -42.84
CA LYS A 674 -8.77 -7.67 -43.03
C LYS A 674 -7.59 -7.18 -43.87
N SER A 675 -6.40 -7.62 -43.50
CA SER A 675 -5.21 -7.57 -44.32
C SER A 675 -4.81 -9.00 -44.69
N GLY A 676 -4.98 -9.38 -45.97
CA GLY A 676 -4.92 -10.77 -46.37
C GLY A 676 -6.04 -11.60 -45.72
N LYS A 677 -5.68 -12.65 -44.96
CA LYS A 677 -6.65 -13.52 -44.29
C LYS A 677 -6.94 -13.09 -42.86
N GLU A 678 -6.22 -12.14 -42.32
CA GLU A 678 -6.23 -11.80 -40.92
C GLU A 678 -7.04 -10.52 -40.62
N SER A 679 -8.05 -10.64 -39.73
CA SER A 679 -8.81 -9.48 -39.26
C SER A 679 -7.96 -8.71 -38.23
N PHE A 680 -7.89 -7.39 -38.41
CA PHE A 680 -7.20 -6.53 -37.47
C PHE A 680 -8.12 -5.48 -36.82
N GLY A 681 -9.38 -5.41 -37.21
CA GLY A 681 -10.35 -4.51 -36.63
C GLY A 681 -11.75 -4.75 -37.13
N ARG A 682 -12.68 -4.12 -36.45
CA ARG A 682 -14.12 -4.28 -36.67
C ARG A 682 -14.83 -2.96 -36.45
N ILE A 683 -15.89 -2.72 -37.22
CA ILE A 683 -16.79 -1.59 -37.04
C ILE A 683 -18.24 -2.07 -37.20
N GLY A 684 -19.13 -1.65 -36.29
CA GLY A 684 -20.54 -2.09 -36.39
C GLY A 684 -21.46 -1.37 -35.41
N GLU A 685 -22.73 -1.70 -35.46
CA GLU A 685 -23.78 -1.30 -34.53
C GLU A 685 -24.01 -2.39 -33.50
N ILE A 686 -23.99 -2.01 -32.22
CA ILE A 686 -24.12 -2.95 -31.11
C ILE A 686 -25.54 -3.52 -31.02
N ASP A 687 -25.63 -4.82 -30.75
CA ASP A 687 -26.91 -5.52 -30.58
C ASP A 687 -27.70 -4.96 -29.39
N GLN A 688 -29.02 -4.84 -29.58
CA GLN A 688 -29.90 -4.28 -28.56
C GLN A 688 -29.97 -5.11 -27.25
N LYS A 689 -29.71 -6.43 -27.33
CA LYS A 689 -29.71 -7.28 -26.13
C LYS A 689 -28.51 -6.94 -25.25
N LEU A 690 -27.36 -6.68 -25.87
CA LEU A 690 -26.16 -6.24 -25.17
C LEU A 690 -26.36 -4.84 -24.60
N LEU A 691 -26.90 -3.89 -25.36
CA LEU A 691 -27.19 -2.53 -24.86
C LEU A 691 -28.13 -2.53 -23.65
N LYS A 692 -29.14 -3.42 -23.62
CA LYS A 692 -30.05 -3.58 -22.48
C LYS A 692 -29.34 -4.06 -21.20
N GLN A 693 -28.28 -4.85 -21.30
CA GLN A 693 -27.50 -5.27 -20.12
C GLN A 693 -26.82 -4.08 -19.43
N PHE A 694 -26.51 -3.02 -20.18
CA PHE A 694 -25.92 -1.79 -19.69
C PHE A 694 -26.93 -0.66 -19.51
N ASP A 695 -28.24 -0.94 -19.58
CA ASP A 695 -29.34 0.06 -19.50
C ASP A 695 -29.22 1.20 -20.56
N ILE A 696 -28.64 0.87 -21.72
CA ILE A 696 -28.50 1.82 -22.82
C ILE A 696 -29.70 1.71 -23.76
N LYS A 697 -30.39 2.83 -24.04
CA LYS A 697 -31.67 2.87 -24.79
C LYS A 697 -31.52 3.32 -26.24
N GLN A 698 -30.36 3.85 -26.62
CA GLN A 698 -30.09 4.40 -27.94
C GLN A 698 -29.04 3.59 -28.66
N PRO A 699 -29.00 3.63 -30.04
CA PRO A 699 -27.97 2.93 -30.81
C PRO A 699 -26.56 3.37 -30.42
N VAL A 700 -25.65 2.42 -30.39
CA VAL A 700 -24.21 2.65 -30.18
C VAL A 700 -23.45 2.01 -31.32
N PHE A 701 -22.61 2.80 -31.97
CA PHE A 701 -21.70 2.32 -33.01
C PHE A 701 -20.29 2.23 -32.42
N VAL A 702 -19.62 1.10 -32.69
CA VAL A 702 -18.31 0.80 -32.13
C VAL A 702 -17.33 0.43 -33.24
N ALA A 703 -16.12 0.94 -33.13
CA ALA A 703 -14.97 0.50 -33.89
C ALA A 703 -13.91 -0.01 -32.89
N ASP A 704 -13.40 -1.21 -33.10
CA ASP A 704 -12.40 -1.85 -32.26
C ASP A 704 -11.29 -2.45 -33.13
N PHE A 705 -10.07 -1.96 -32.96
CA PHE A 705 -8.92 -2.32 -33.78
C PHE A 705 -7.73 -2.77 -32.96
N ASN A 706 -7.03 -3.78 -33.44
CA ASN A 706 -5.71 -4.17 -32.96
C ASN A 706 -4.69 -3.11 -33.37
N TRP A 707 -4.26 -2.32 -32.37
CA TRP A 707 -3.36 -1.20 -32.58
C TRP A 707 -1.97 -1.63 -33.08
N GLU A 708 -1.45 -2.73 -32.59
CA GLU A 708 -0.14 -3.26 -32.99
C GLU A 708 -0.14 -3.66 -34.46
N LYS A 709 -1.20 -4.34 -34.90
CA LYS A 709 -1.38 -4.67 -36.34
C LYS A 709 -1.57 -3.45 -37.21
N MET A 710 -2.28 -2.43 -36.73
CA MET A 710 -2.37 -1.17 -37.45
C MET A 710 -1.00 -0.51 -37.64
N LEU A 711 -0.14 -0.54 -36.60
CA LEU A 711 1.22 -0.03 -36.71
C LEU A 711 2.08 -0.82 -37.70
N ASP A 712 1.90 -2.15 -37.76
CA ASP A 712 2.62 -3.00 -38.71
C ASP A 712 2.20 -2.75 -40.17
N LEU A 713 0.95 -2.32 -40.41
CA LEU A 713 0.43 -1.98 -41.72
C LEU A 713 0.87 -0.62 -42.25
N ILE A 714 1.47 0.22 -41.39
CA ILE A 714 2.01 1.52 -41.84
C ILE A 714 3.12 1.28 -42.84
N PRO A 715 3.05 1.90 -44.05
CA PRO A 715 4.07 1.73 -45.09
C PRO A 715 5.46 2.13 -44.58
N LYS A 716 6.44 1.26 -44.77
CA LYS A 716 7.85 1.49 -44.38
C LYS A 716 8.64 2.31 -45.41
N HIS A 717 7.97 2.77 -46.49
CA HIS A 717 8.60 3.51 -47.56
C HIS A 717 8.53 5.01 -47.30
N ASP A 718 9.56 5.71 -47.76
CA ASP A 718 9.59 7.15 -47.72
C ASP A 718 8.47 7.76 -48.57
N LEU A 719 7.92 8.88 -48.10
CA LEU A 719 6.95 9.67 -48.84
C LEU A 719 7.54 10.12 -50.19
N THR A 720 6.93 9.66 -51.27
CA THR A 720 7.31 10.08 -52.61
C THR A 720 6.47 11.26 -53.04
N TYR A 721 7.10 12.39 -53.27
CA TYR A 721 6.43 13.55 -53.84
C TYR A 721 5.96 13.26 -55.25
N ARG A 722 4.68 13.55 -55.53
CA ARG A 722 4.14 13.60 -56.92
C ARG A 722 3.61 14.99 -57.17
N PRO A 723 4.02 15.62 -58.27
CA PRO A 723 3.48 16.93 -58.63
C PRO A 723 1.98 16.86 -58.90
N ILE A 724 1.27 17.91 -58.57
CA ILE A 724 -0.16 18.03 -58.90
C ILE A 724 -0.31 17.97 -60.41
N PRO A 725 -1.25 17.11 -60.92
CA PRO A 725 -1.50 17.01 -62.38
C PRO A 725 -1.80 18.39 -63.00
N LYS A 726 -1.14 18.70 -64.08
CA LYS A 726 -1.34 19.99 -64.82
C LYS A 726 -2.63 20.01 -65.67
N PHE A 727 -3.19 18.82 -65.93
CA PHE A 727 -4.36 18.71 -66.80
C PHE A 727 -5.62 18.42 -65.95
N PRO A 728 -6.78 19.07 -66.32
CA PRO A 728 -7.99 18.95 -65.53
C PRO A 728 -8.57 17.54 -65.55
N ALA A 729 -9.12 17.13 -64.40
CA ALA A 729 -9.94 15.94 -64.29
C ALA A 729 -11.34 16.18 -64.91
N VAL A 730 -11.96 15.13 -65.40
CA VAL A 730 -13.31 15.19 -65.97
C VAL A 730 -14.20 14.26 -65.19
N ARG A 731 -15.34 14.79 -64.74
CA ARG A 731 -16.38 13.99 -64.11
C ARG A 731 -17.38 13.49 -65.12
N ARG A 732 -17.80 12.20 -65.04
CA ARG A 732 -18.90 11.59 -65.72
C ARG A 732 -19.75 10.81 -64.73
N ASP A 733 -21.05 10.87 -64.87
CA ASP A 733 -22.02 10.22 -64.05
C ASP A 733 -22.75 9.13 -64.78
N LEU A 734 -23.03 7.99 -64.13
CA LEU A 734 -23.87 6.94 -64.64
C LEU A 734 -24.90 6.55 -63.60
N ALA A 735 -26.15 6.43 -63.95
CA ALA A 735 -27.17 5.81 -63.11
C ALA A 735 -27.34 4.34 -63.54
N LEU A 736 -26.98 3.43 -62.67
CA LEU A 736 -26.98 1.99 -62.93
C LEU A 736 -28.02 1.27 -62.11
N ILE A 737 -28.79 0.40 -62.74
CA ILE A 737 -29.69 -0.51 -62.02
C ILE A 737 -28.96 -1.86 -61.89
N VAL A 738 -28.89 -2.35 -60.65
CA VAL A 738 -28.26 -3.61 -60.28
C VAL A 738 -29.14 -4.40 -59.29
N ASP A 739 -28.88 -5.66 -59.11
CA ASP A 739 -29.53 -6.48 -58.10
C ASP A 739 -29.19 -5.95 -56.68
N LYS A 740 -30.14 -6.03 -55.75
CA LYS A 740 -29.96 -5.48 -54.38
C LYS A 740 -28.73 -6.00 -53.67
N GLU A 741 -28.36 -7.23 -53.96
CA GLU A 741 -27.24 -7.92 -53.33
C GLU A 741 -25.88 -7.47 -53.86
N ILE A 742 -25.83 -6.75 -54.99
CA ILE A 742 -24.57 -6.30 -55.57
C ILE A 742 -24.03 -5.13 -54.72
N PRO A 743 -22.90 -5.31 -54.03
CA PRO A 743 -22.28 -4.22 -53.28
C PRO A 743 -21.59 -3.21 -54.23
N PHE A 744 -21.48 -1.97 -53.82
CA PHE A 744 -20.75 -0.94 -54.57
C PHE A 744 -19.29 -1.35 -54.85
N GLU A 745 -18.68 -2.01 -53.94
CA GLU A 745 -17.29 -2.49 -54.02
C GLU A 745 -17.07 -3.37 -55.25
N LYS A 746 -18.04 -4.20 -55.60
CA LYS A 746 -18.00 -5.02 -56.83
C LYS A 746 -18.01 -4.15 -58.08
N LEU A 747 -18.81 -3.09 -58.10
CA LEU A 747 -18.86 -2.16 -59.24
C LEU A 747 -17.55 -1.37 -59.35
N MET A 748 -17.00 -0.95 -58.24
CA MET A 748 -15.71 -0.27 -58.15
C MET A 748 -14.57 -1.16 -58.71
N GLU A 749 -14.48 -2.42 -58.23
CA GLU A 749 -13.49 -3.37 -58.76
C GLU A 749 -13.58 -3.58 -60.26
N VAL A 750 -14.77 -3.79 -60.77
CA VAL A 750 -15.01 -4.01 -62.20
C VAL A 750 -14.60 -2.78 -63.00
N ALA A 751 -14.98 -1.58 -62.56
CA ALA A 751 -14.63 -0.34 -63.25
C ALA A 751 -13.11 -0.09 -63.21
N GLN A 752 -12.45 -0.30 -62.09
CA GLN A 752 -11.00 -0.15 -61.96
C GLN A 752 -10.22 -1.18 -62.77
N LYS A 753 -10.72 -2.44 -62.90
CA LYS A 753 -10.15 -3.44 -63.79
C LYS A 753 -10.28 -3.05 -65.23
N ALA A 754 -11.45 -2.47 -65.66
CA ALA A 754 -11.74 -2.03 -66.98
C ALA A 754 -10.89 -0.83 -67.40
N GLU A 755 -10.59 0.10 -66.48
CA GLU A 755 -9.79 1.28 -66.77
C GLU A 755 -8.84 1.65 -65.65
N ARG A 756 -7.59 1.24 -65.78
CA ARG A 756 -6.56 1.41 -64.68
C ARG A 756 -5.78 2.71 -64.77
N LYS A 757 -5.75 3.35 -65.93
CA LYS A 757 -4.88 4.51 -66.18
C LYS A 757 -5.59 5.84 -65.98
N LEU A 758 -6.76 5.96 -66.58
CA LEU A 758 -7.51 7.22 -66.64
C LEU A 758 -8.51 7.35 -65.49
N LEU A 759 -9.05 6.28 -64.98
CA LEU A 759 -9.98 6.31 -63.84
C LEU A 759 -9.22 6.56 -62.56
N LYS A 760 -9.42 7.73 -61.97
CA LYS A 760 -8.76 8.14 -60.70
C LYS A 760 -9.65 7.91 -59.48
N GLU A 761 -10.97 8.11 -59.66
CA GLU A 761 -11.93 7.95 -58.57
C GLU A 761 -13.26 7.45 -59.10
N ILE A 762 -13.92 6.59 -58.32
CA ILE A 762 -15.32 6.20 -58.49
C ILE A 762 -16.01 6.40 -57.16
N GLY A 763 -17.21 6.97 -57.13
CA GLY A 763 -17.96 7.17 -55.89
C GLY A 763 -19.47 7.10 -56.16
N ILE A 764 -20.21 6.78 -55.12
CA ILE A 764 -21.68 6.86 -55.14
C ILE A 764 -22.06 8.25 -54.64
N PHE A 765 -23.03 8.89 -55.30
CA PHE A 765 -23.61 10.11 -54.79
C PHE A 765 -25.11 10.03 -54.55
N ASP A 766 -25.79 8.95 -55.03
CA ASP A 766 -27.19 8.69 -54.74
C ASP A 766 -27.51 7.19 -54.85
N ILE A 767 -28.41 6.69 -54.02
CA ILE A 767 -28.96 5.34 -54.05
C ILE A 767 -30.48 5.46 -54.04
N TYR A 768 -31.13 4.85 -55.02
CA TYR A 768 -32.58 4.87 -55.11
C TYR A 768 -33.13 3.44 -55.07
N GLU A 769 -34.08 3.20 -54.16
CA GLU A 769 -34.90 2.00 -54.08
C GLU A 769 -36.35 2.45 -53.99
N GLY A 770 -37.16 2.15 -55.02
CA GLY A 770 -38.56 2.54 -55.04
C GLY A 770 -39.31 2.06 -56.28
N ASP A 771 -40.56 2.42 -56.40
CA ASP A 771 -41.53 1.89 -57.36
C ASP A 771 -41.19 2.08 -58.87
N LYS A 772 -40.19 2.92 -59.18
CA LYS A 772 -39.71 3.15 -60.51
C LYS A 772 -38.59 2.18 -60.94
N ILE A 773 -38.26 1.21 -60.13
CA ILE A 773 -37.22 0.22 -60.42
C ILE A 773 -37.82 -1.20 -60.25
N PRO A 774 -37.40 -2.20 -61.00
CA PRO A 774 -37.86 -3.56 -60.85
C PRO A 774 -37.66 -4.10 -59.46
N SER A 775 -38.66 -4.86 -58.97
CA SER A 775 -38.56 -5.52 -57.64
C SER A 775 -37.28 -6.35 -57.55
N GLY A 776 -36.58 -6.27 -56.42
CA GLY A 776 -35.30 -6.96 -56.21
C GLY A 776 -34.08 -6.22 -56.75
N LYS A 777 -34.23 -4.98 -57.31
CA LYS A 777 -33.14 -4.17 -57.79
C LYS A 777 -33.01 -2.83 -57.05
N LYS A 778 -31.85 -2.21 -57.15
CA LYS A 778 -31.55 -0.84 -56.69
C LYS A 778 -30.85 -0.05 -57.77
N SER A 779 -30.95 1.29 -57.72
CA SER A 779 -30.20 2.13 -58.65
C SER A 779 -29.08 2.83 -57.86
N TYR A 780 -27.87 2.71 -58.38
CA TYR A 780 -26.72 3.50 -57.95
C TYR A 780 -26.45 4.64 -58.92
N ALA A 781 -26.41 5.85 -58.44
CA ALA A 781 -25.88 6.98 -59.15
C ALA A 781 -24.38 7.13 -58.85
N LEU A 782 -23.55 6.81 -59.83
CA LEU A 782 -22.10 6.74 -59.70
C LEU A 782 -21.42 7.90 -60.38
N LYS A 783 -20.44 8.51 -59.74
CA LYS A 783 -19.50 9.47 -60.34
C LYS A 783 -18.21 8.74 -60.72
N PHE A 784 -17.66 9.10 -61.87
CA PHE A 784 -16.36 8.63 -62.38
C PHE A 784 -15.49 9.85 -62.62
N ILE A 785 -14.32 9.92 -62.03
CA ILE A 785 -13.33 10.98 -62.24
C ILE A 785 -12.23 10.42 -63.11
N LEU A 786 -12.14 10.97 -64.35
CA LEU A 786 -11.14 10.56 -65.34
C LEU A 786 -10.07 11.65 -65.43
N GLN A 787 -8.80 11.28 -65.45
CA GLN A 787 -7.69 12.22 -65.63
C GLN A 787 -6.48 11.54 -66.31
N ASP A 788 -5.85 12.26 -67.26
CA ASP A 788 -4.54 11.90 -67.78
C ASP A 788 -3.49 12.88 -67.25
N GLU A 789 -2.40 12.36 -66.74
CA GLU A 789 -1.32 13.17 -66.10
C GLU A 789 -0.49 13.94 -67.14
N ASN A 790 -0.55 13.52 -68.45
CA ASN A 790 0.31 14.01 -69.51
C ASN A 790 -0.39 14.88 -70.51
N LYS A 791 -1.75 14.84 -70.58
CA LYS A 791 -2.51 15.58 -71.58
C LYS A 791 -3.97 15.77 -71.17
N THR A 792 -4.61 16.80 -71.72
CA THR A 792 -6.06 17.02 -71.62
C THR A 792 -6.84 15.91 -72.35
N LEU A 793 -7.83 15.35 -71.64
CA LEU A 793 -8.71 14.35 -72.21
C LEU A 793 -9.66 15.00 -73.25
N THR A 794 -9.76 14.36 -74.37
CA THR A 794 -10.74 14.76 -75.43
C THR A 794 -12.05 14.01 -75.25
N ASP A 795 -13.19 14.57 -75.70
CA ASP A 795 -14.50 13.93 -75.57
C ASP A 795 -14.53 12.52 -76.15
N LYS A 796 -13.89 12.32 -77.31
CA LYS A 796 -13.77 11.00 -77.96
C LYS A 796 -13.07 9.94 -77.10
N VAL A 797 -12.05 10.34 -76.30
CA VAL A 797 -11.34 9.44 -75.36
C VAL A 797 -12.22 9.16 -74.14
N ILE A 798 -12.88 10.18 -73.61
CA ILE A 798 -13.78 10.09 -72.49
C ILE A 798 -14.94 9.13 -72.81
N GLU A 799 -15.65 9.34 -73.94
CA GLU A 799 -16.76 8.49 -74.32
C GLU A 799 -16.33 7.03 -74.53
N LYS A 800 -15.21 6.81 -75.21
CA LYS A 800 -14.65 5.46 -75.37
C LYS A 800 -14.33 4.78 -74.03
N THR A 801 -13.79 5.51 -73.11
CA THR A 801 -13.44 5.03 -71.75
C THR A 801 -14.71 4.69 -70.97
N MET A 802 -15.69 5.59 -70.96
CA MET A 802 -16.97 5.36 -70.29
C MET A 802 -17.76 4.20 -70.90
N LYS A 803 -17.75 4.06 -72.18
CA LYS A 803 -18.37 2.92 -72.87
C LYS A 803 -17.72 1.58 -72.48
N ARG A 804 -16.40 1.52 -72.35
CA ARG A 804 -15.66 0.36 -71.89
C ARG A 804 -16.00 -0.01 -70.46
N ILE A 805 -16.04 1.00 -69.59
CA ILE A 805 -16.40 0.82 -68.13
C ILE A 805 -17.84 0.29 -68.05
N LEU A 806 -18.79 0.90 -68.77
CA LEU A 806 -20.20 0.48 -68.81
C LEU A 806 -20.35 -0.96 -69.29
N GLN A 807 -19.72 -1.31 -70.40
CA GLN A 807 -19.75 -2.70 -70.90
C GLN A 807 -19.19 -3.74 -69.96
N ALA A 808 -18.16 -3.37 -69.22
CA ALA A 808 -17.61 -4.25 -68.13
C ALA A 808 -18.60 -4.41 -67.00
N LEU A 809 -19.22 -3.33 -66.53
CA LEU A 809 -20.24 -3.34 -65.45
C LEU A 809 -21.48 -4.14 -65.87
N GLU A 810 -21.95 -4.00 -67.17
CA GLU A 810 -23.05 -4.82 -67.69
C GLU A 810 -22.70 -6.31 -67.69
N LYS A 811 -21.49 -6.66 -68.15
CA LYS A 811 -21.05 -8.06 -68.29
C LYS A 811 -20.74 -8.75 -66.95
N GLU A 812 -20.03 -8.04 -66.06
CA GLU A 812 -19.48 -8.68 -64.81
C GLU A 812 -20.33 -8.43 -63.54
N ALA A 813 -21.16 -7.39 -63.55
CA ALA A 813 -22.04 -7.04 -62.46
C ALA A 813 -23.53 -7.04 -62.82
N GLY A 814 -23.90 -7.43 -64.00
CA GLY A 814 -25.31 -7.43 -64.44
C GLY A 814 -25.99 -6.07 -64.37
N ALA A 815 -25.17 -4.98 -64.42
CA ALA A 815 -25.69 -3.62 -64.40
C ALA A 815 -26.39 -3.25 -65.63
N SER A 816 -27.42 -2.44 -65.56
CA SER A 816 -28.05 -1.81 -66.72
C SER A 816 -28.18 -0.30 -66.55
N LEU A 817 -28.05 0.47 -67.60
CA LEU A 817 -28.24 1.91 -67.55
C LEU A 817 -29.70 2.22 -67.19
N ARG A 818 -29.93 3.15 -66.23
CA ARG A 818 -31.27 3.61 -65.88
C ARG A 818 -31.83 4.55 -66.89
#